data_ad9458e80bbe4da81e55e88334b54d21
#
_entry.id   ad9458e80bbe4da81e55e88334b54d21
#
_cell.length_a   1.000
_cell.length_b   1.000
_cell.length_c   1.000
_cell.angle_alpha   90.00
_cell.angle_beta   90.00
_cell.angle_gamma   90.00
#
_symmetry.space_group_name_H-M   'P 1'
#
loop_
_entity.id
_entity.type
_entity.pdbx_description
1 polymer ?
#
loop_
_entity_poly.entity_id
_entity_poly.type
_entity_poly.pdbx_seq_one_letter_code
_entity_poly.pdbx_strand_id
1 'polypeptide(L)'
;MLVKKMLRTAWLYKAQFISMILMVMLGVGVFVGFNMEWASIERNMFSFFDDCNFADYRLVNERGYSAEDAEKIADIEGVNFVGRFLTVNVDVKNAAGNSVALAVTTNFNVSSFVLTSGDEYDPESADGVWISDRYAEKNGIKKGDTISFVYGKAEITGKIKGFIKAAEQMICVRDKTQLMPDFSTHGYAYVSPALYKNATGLDYYPQINVVSDLKKDDFSEKVNAALGKTTIVLTKEDTIAYSQAEGEVDEGKTMGSVLPALFLLIGLLTMVTTMHRLTAKEKTQIGTLKSLGFHDGKIAAHYTSFAFFVAIIGTALGIGLGFLIARMIMNPNGMMGTYLDLPEWKLVIPGFCAAIIVAIVLILTLIGYLSVRKMLAGTAADALRPYTPKKVKPMLIEKTKFFHKLSFGTRWNMRDIVRHKSRTAMSLIGIIGCTILIIASLGMKDTMNSFLNIYYDNGLNYSSRIFFTETATDEQKREIINKYEGDFGGSVSVQVEGKTVSLDIYDITRDKVRFVNDNDEKFTLGDDGAYICMRIAEKFGLKKGDSFSVSPFGTDDVYNLVVAGLFRSVSENVVITDKYAAKTGIPYVIDSVYTDVAKSDVVQSDAIKSVQSKQMIMDSFEVFLSMMDMMVYLLVGGALLLGIIVLYNLGTMSYTERYREMATLKVVGFRDKRIGKLLAEQNLVLSVIGIIIGVPLGALTLSYLLKVLASEYEMKMVISVVSYLITAALTIGMSLLVSLLVARKNKKIDMVEALKGQE
;
A
#
# COMPACT_ATOMS: atom_id res chain seq x y z
N MET A 1 -27.31 21.63 -37.60
CA MET A 1 -26.42 22.81 -37.63
C MET A 1 -25.51 22.86 -36.40
N LEU A 2 -26.06 22.81 -35.18
CA LEU A 2 -25.27 22.88 -33.90
C LEU A 2 -24.27 21.73 -33.71
N VAL A 3 -24.58 20.48 -34.12
CA VAL A 3 -23.65 19.34 -34.01
C VAL A 3 -22.41 19.54 -34.92
N LYS A 4 -22.63 19.98 -36.19
CA LYS A 4 -21.48 20.30 -37.08
C LYS A 4 -20.62 21.44 -36.52
N LYS A 5 -21.27 22.44 -35.89
CA LYS A 5 -20.54 23.51 -35.19
C LYS A 5 -19.73 22.95 -34.00
N MET A 6 -20.31 22.04 -33.22
CA MET A 6 -19.65 21.40 -32.07
C MET A 6 -18.34 20.70 -32.50
N LEU A 7 -18.41 19.85 -33.54
CA LEU A 7 -17.23 19.15 -34.05
C LEU A 7 -16.16 20.12 -34.58
N ARG A 8 -16.58 21.19 -35.29
CA ARG A 8 -15.67 22.22 -35.78
C ARG A 8 -14.99 22.98 -34.65
N THR A 9 -15.74 23.33 -33.60
CA THR A 9 -15.20 24.00 -32.40
C THR A 9 -14.27 23.07 -31.64
N ALA A 10 -14.63 21.79 -31.48
CA ALA A 10 -13.76 20.78 -30.86
C ALA A 10 -12.43 20.62 -31.63
N TRP A 11 -12.48 20.63 -32.95
CA TRP A 11 -11.28 20.57 -33.79
C TRP A 11 -10.43 21.84 -33.69
N LEU A 12 -11.06 23.02 -33.63
CA LEU A 12 -10.35 24.29 -33.46
C LEU A 12 -9.60 24.37 -32.11
N TYR A 13 -10.20 23.85 -31.05
CA TYR A 13 -9.65 23.81 -29.70
C TYR A 13 -9.17 22.41 -29.30
N LYS A 14 -8.74 21.58 -30.26
CA LYS A 14 -8.40 20.15 -30.03
C LYS A 14 -7.44 19.91 -28.86
N ALA A 15 -6.43 20.76 -28.70
CA ALA A 15 -5.48 20.61 -27.59
C ALA A 15 -6.14 20.71 -26.21
N GLN A 16 -7.13 21.58 -26.05
CA GLN A 16 -7.88 21.76 -24.80
C GLN A 16 -8.83 20.59 -24.55
N PHE A 17 -9.57 20.16 -25.59
CA PHE A 17 -10.46 19.01 -25.48
C PHE A 17 -9.69 17.72 -25.17
N ILE A 18 -8.58 17.46 -25.85
CA ILE A 18 -7.71 16.31 -25.57
C ILE A 18 -7.19 16.38 -24.13
N SER A 19 -6.71 17.55 -23.67
CA SER A 19 -6.23 17.70 -22.29
C SER A 19 -7.33 17.43 -21.28
N MET A 20 -8.57 17.91 -21.52
CA MET A 20 -9.72 17.63 -20.61
C MET A 20 -10.04 16.15 -20.59
N ILE A 21 -10.09 15.49 -21.75
CA ILE A 21 -10.35 14.05 -21.86
C ILE A 21 -9.29 13.26 -21.11
N LEU A 22 -7.99 13.59 -21.31
CA LEU A 22 -6.88 12.92 -20.64
C LEU A 22 -6.90 13.11 -19.11
N MET A 23 -7.30 14.29 -18.62
CA MET A 23 -7.46 14.52 -17.18
C MET A 23 -8.57 13.69 -16.56
N VAL A 24 -9.73 13.63 -17.23
CA VAL A 24 -10.85 12.78 -16.79
C VAL A 24 -10.45 11.31 -16.85
N MET A 25 -9.78 10.91 -17.94
CA MET A 25 -9.23 9.56 -18.11
C MET A 25 -8.29 9.16 -16.96
N LEU A 26 -7.32 10.02 -16.62
CA LEU A 26 -6.40 9.74 -15.52
C LEU A 26 -7.11 9.68 -14.17
N GLY A 27 -7.97 10.65 -13.86
CA GLY A 27 -8.70 10.67 -12.59
C GLY A 27 -9.61 9.46 -12.41
N VAL A 28 -10.39 9.13 -13.43
CA VAL A 28 -11.27 7.95 -13.42
C VAL A 28 -10.47 6.65 -13.48
N GLY A 29 -9.36 6.63 -14.25
CA GLY A 29 -8.50 5.46 -14.39
C GLY A 29 -7.83 5.07 -13.08
N VAL A 30 -7.27 6.04 -12.37
CA VAL A 30 -6.68 5.81 -11.04
C VAL A 30 -7.78 5.38 -10.05
N PHE A 31 -8.95 6.03 -10.07
CA PHE A 31 -10.08 5.67 -9.22
C PHE A 31 -10.55 4.23 -9.46
N VAL A 32 -10.80 3.88 -10.71
CA VAL A 32 -11.28 2.52 -11.06
C VAL A 32 -10.20 1.50 -10.80
N GLY A 33 -8.93 1.79 -11.13
CA GLY A 33 -7.81 0.86 -11.02
C GLY A 33 -7.57 0.39 -9.58
N PHE A 34 -7.40 1.33 -8.65
CA PHE A 34 -7.17 0.99 -7.25
C PHE A 34 -8.41 0.39 -6.57
N ASN A 35 -9.63 0.85 -6.93
CA ASN A 35 -10.84 0.25 -6.36
C ASN A 35 -11.14 -1.14 -6.93
N MET A 36 -10.78 -1.42 -8.18
CA MET A 36 -10.84 -2.78 -8.72
C MET A 36 -9.82 -3.70 -8.07
N GLU A 37 -8.63 -3.18 -7.78
CA GLU A 37 -7.54 -3.95 -7.19
C GLU A 37 -7.96 -4.49 -5.82
N TRP A 38 -8.25 -3.63 -4.83
CA TRP A 38 -8.58 -4.10 -3.49
C TRP A 38 -9.84 -4.97 -3.45
N ALA A 39 -10.86 -4.65 -4.26
CA ALA A 39 -12.08 -5.45 -4.30
C ALA A 39 -11.86 -6.83 -4.96
N SER A 40 -10.90 -6.90 -5.89
CA SER A 40 -10.50 -8.17 -6.48
C SER A 40 -9.71 -9.02 -5.50
N ILE A 41 -8.79 -8.41 -4.74
CA ILE A 41 -8.07 -9.06 -3.64
C ILE A 41 -9.08 -9.60 -2.63
N GLU A 42 -9.94 -8.72 -2.07
CA GLU A 42 -10.97 -9.10 -1.10
C GLU A 42 -11.76 -10.32 -1.57
N ARG A 43 -12.32 -10.25 -2.79
CA ARG A 43 -13.14 -11.34 -3.32
C ARG A 43 -12.36 -12.65 -3.50
N ASN A 44 -11.17 -12.59 -4.10
CA ASN A 44 -10.39 -13.81 -4.37
C ASN A 44 -9.91 -14.47 -3.07
N MET A 45 -9.50 -13.67 -2.08
CA MET A 45 -9.03 -14.17 -0.78
C MET A 45 -10.17 -14.78 0.04
N PHE A 46 -11.27 -14.05 0.21
CA PHE A 46 -12.40 -14.59 0.99
C PHE A 46 -13.10 -15.75 0.29
N SER A 47 -13.20 -15.75 -1.05
CA SER A 47 -13.65 -16.94 -1.78
C SER A 47 -12.74 -18.15 -1.55
N PHE A 48 -11.42 -17.94 -1.45
CA PHE A 48 -10.46 -19.00 -1.16
C PHE A 48 -10.59 -19.53 0.28
N PHE A 49 -10.85 -18.65 1.25
CA PHE A 49 -11.15 -19.08 2.61
C PHE A 49 -12.45 -19.90 2.66
N ASP A 50 -13.50 -19.48 1.96
CA ASP A 50 -14.75 -20.21 1.87
C ASP A 50 -14.57 -21.58 1.18
N ASP A 51 -13.85 -21.64 0.05
CA ASP A 51 -13.60 -22.85 -0.70
C ASP A 51 -12.80 -23.90 0.10
N CYS A 52 -11.97 -23.44 1.04
CA CYS A 52 -11.19 -24.30 1.93
C CYS A 52 -11.85 -24.58 3.29
N ASN A 53 -13.06 -24.05 3.55
CA ASN A 53 -13.67 -24.06 4.87
C ASN A 53 -12.66 -23.65 5.95
N PHE A 54 -12.12 -22.44 5.80
CA PHE A 54 -11.13 -21.89 6.71
C PHE A 54 -11.69 -21.83 8.13
N ALA A 55 -10.97 -22.37 9.11
CA ALA A 55 -11.50 -22.50 10.46
C ALA A 55 -11.80 -21.14 11.10
N ASP A 56 -12.99 -20.99 11.71
CA ASP A 56 -13.36 -19.82 12.49
C ASP A 56 -12.65 -19.81 13.85
N TYR A 57 -12.46 -20.99 14.44
CA TYR A 57 -11.80 -21.19 15.73
C TYR A 57 -10.72 -22.23 15.67
N ARG A 58 -9.66 -22.01 16.41
CA ARG A 58 -8.56 -22.95 16.63
C ARG A 58 -8.36 -23.15 18.13
N LEU A 59 -8.48 -24.37 18.59
CA LEU A 59 -8.20 -24.77 19.95
C LEU A 59 -6.78 -25.29 20.02
N VAL A 60 -5.95 -24.75 20.88
CA VAL A 60 -4.54 -25.12 20.99
C VAL A 60 -4.26 -25.77 22.35
N ASN A 61 -3.51 -26.91 22.32
CA ASN A 61 -3.09 -27.60 23.52
C ASN A 61 -1.77 -28.33 23.25
N GLU A 62 -0.74 -27.99 23.99
CA GLU A 62 0.59 -28.61 23.85
C GLU A 62 0.60 -30.13 24.13
N ARG A 63 -0.34 -30.63 24.92
CA ARG A 63 -0.48 -32.07 25.17
C ARG A 63 -1.19 -32.82 24.03
N GLY A 64 -1.72 -32.09 23.07
CA GLY A 64 -2.53 -32.63 21.98
C GLY A 64 -3.99 -32.88 22.38
N TYR A 65 -4.79 -33.17 21.36
CA TYR A 65 -6.20 -33.54 21.46
C TYR A 65 -6.44 -34.95 20.95
N SER A 66 -7.26 -35.70 21.69
CA SER A 66 -7.71 -37.01 21.31
C SER A 66 -8.84 -36.96 20.25
N ALA A 67 -9.17 -38.08 19.64
CA ALA A 67 -10.34 -38.22 18.76
C ALA A 67 -11.64 -37.93 19.54
N GLU A 68 -11.72 -38.41 20.81
CA GLU A 68 -12.86 -38.16 21.69
C GLU A 68 -13.07 -36.67 21.99
N ASP A 69 -12.00 -35.89 22.16
CA ASP A 69 -12.10 -34.43 22.35
C ASP A 69 -12.72 -33.75 21.10
N ALA A 70 -12.33 -34.21 19.91
CA ALA A 70 -12.88 -33.68 18.66
C ALA A 70 -14.37 -34.05 18.49
N GLU A 71 -14.76 -35.27 18.86
CA GLU A 71 -16.16 -35.71 18.85
C GLU A 71 -17.02 -34.89 19.81
N LYS A 72 -16.55 -34.67 21.06
CA LYS A 72 -17.27 -33.80 22.03
C LYS A 72 -17.50 -32.38 21.53
N ILE A 73 -16.55 -31.83 20.76
CA ILE A 73 -16.68 -30.49 20.17
C ILE A 73 -17.66 -30.53 18.98
N ALA A 74 -17.62 -31.58 18.18
CA ALA A 74 -18.51 -31.76 17.04
C ALA A 74 -20.00 -31.87 17.45
N ASP A 75 -20.26 -32.39 18.67
CA ASP A 75 -21.62 -32.51 19.22
C ASP A 75 -22.18 -31.19 19.75
N ILE A 76 -21.39 -30.12 19.78
CA ILE A 76 -21.85 -28.79 20.23
C ILE A 76 -22.79 -28.18 19.18
N GLU A 77 -24.01 -27.81 19.59
CA GLU A 77 -24.96 -27.13 18.71
C GLU A 77 -24.40 -25.79 18.19
N GLY A 78 -24.35 -25.62 16.86
CA GLY A 78 -23.78 -24.47 16.16
C GLY A 78 -22.35 -24.70 15.69
N VAL A 79 -21.79 -25.90 15.85
CA VAL A 79 -20.53 -26.33 15.26
C VAL A 79 -20.83 -27.13 13.98
N ASN A 80 -20.20 -26.75 12.86
CA ASN A 80 -20.44 -27.31 11.55
C ASN A 80 -19.42 -28.37 11.18
N PHE A 81 -18.12 -28.07 11.34
CA PHE A 81 -17.02 -28.99 11.06
C PHE A 81 -15.96 -28.92 12.14
N VAL A 82 -15.37 -30.07 12.44
CA VAL A 82 -14.28 -30.20 13.42
C VAL A 82 -13.23 -31.13 12.87
N GLY A 83 -11.96 -30.75 12.96
CA GLY A 83 -10.84 -31.58 12.57
C GLY A 83 -9.63 -31.37 13.48
N ARG A 84 -8.99 -32.48 13.91
CA ARG A 84 -7.69 -32.37 14.58
C ARG A 84 -6.66 -31.96 13.52
N PHE A 85 -5.79 -31.04 13.86
CA PHE A 85 -4.84 -30.43 12.93
C PHE A 85 -3.44 -30.35 13.55
N LEU A 86 -2.46 -30.66 12.73
CA LEU A 86 -1.05 -30.42 13.02
C LEU A 86 -0.49 -29.54 11.91
N THR A 87 0.20 -28.46 12.27
CA THR A 87 1.06 -27.75 11.35
C THR A 87 2.42 -27.52 12.01
N VAL A 88 3.49 -27.82 11.31
CA VAL A 88 4.85 -27.70 11.83
C VAL A 88 5.84 -27.46 10.70
N ASN A 89 6.80 -26.58 10.92
CA ASN A 89 7.90 -26.40 9.97
C ASN A 89 8.89 -27.53 10.06
N VAL A 90 9.11 -28.23 8.95
CA VAL A 90 10.03 -29.34 8.84
C VAL A 90 11.05 -29.10 7.74
N ASP A 91 12.26 -29.64 7.90
CA ASP A 91 13.28 -29.54 6.87
C ASP A 91 13.09 -30.61 5.80
N VAL A 92 13.40 -30.29 4.55
CA VAL A 92 13.38 -31.24 3.44
C VAL A 92 14.72 -31.95 3.37
N LYS A 93 14.69 -33.26 3.47
CA LYS A 93 15.92 -34.08 3.41
C LYS A 93 16.61 -33.95 2.05
N ASN A 94 17.93 -33.85 2.07
CA ASN A 94 18.77 -33.67 0.87
C ASN A 94 18.60 -32.33 0.11
N ALA A 95 17.86 -31.38 0.67
CA ALA A 95 17.72 -30.00 0.15
C ALA A 95 18.15 -28.99 1.24
N ALA A 96 19.44 -28.83 1.42
CA ALA A 96 20.00 -28.01 2.50
C ALA A 96 19.42 -26.59 2.51
N GLY A 97 18.78 -26.22 3.62
CA GLY A 97 18.15 -24.93 3.79
C GLY A 97 16.69 -24.85 3.37
N ASN A 98 16.15 -25.87 2.70
CA ASN A 98 14.75 -25.92 2.32
C ASN A 98 13.89 -26.49 3.45
N SER A 99 12.73 -25.90 3.65
CA SER A 99 11.75 -26.32 4.65
C SER A 99 10.33 -26.23 4.09
N VAL A 100 9.41 -26.92 4.73
CA VAL A 100 7.98 -26.79 4.42
C VAL A 100 7.16 -26.70 5.71
N ALA A 101 6.08 -25.95 5.67
CA ALA A 101 5.03 -26.04 6.65
C ALA A 101 4.25 -27.34 6.37
N LEU A 102 4.55 -28.40 7.13
CA LEU A 102 3.89 -29.69 7.00
C LEU A 102 2.56 -29.66 7.74
N ALA A 103 1.47 -29.94 7.04
CA ALA A 103 0.13 -29.98 7.61
C ALA A 103 -0.44 -31.40 7.55
N VAL A 104 -1.14 -31.81 8.61
CA VAL A 104 -1.90 -33.05 8.72
C VAL A 104 -3.27 -32.75 9.27
N THR A 105 -4.33 -33.14 8.58
CA THR A 105 -5.71 -32.99 9.04
C THR A 105 -6.44 -34.31 9.11
N THR A 106 -7.21 -34.53 10.19
CA THR A 106 -8.06 -35.73 10.33
C THR A 106 -9.43 -35.55 9.68
N ASN A 107 -9.80 -34.33 9.31
CA ASN A 107 -11.05 -34.05 8.60
C ASN A 107 -10.80 -33.01 7.50
N PHE A 108 -10.91 -33.43 6.26
CA PHE A 108 -10.67 -32.60 5.10
C PHE A 108 -11.79 -31.55 4.84
N ASN A 109 -12.90 -31.62 5.59
CA ASN A 109 -13.98 -30.62 5.49
C ASN A 109 -13.68 -29.34 6.27
N VAL A 110 -12.54 -29.24 6.97
CA VAL A 110 -12.09 -28.00 7.65
C VAL A 110 -10.61 -27.78 7.38
N SER A 111 -10.24 -26.55 7.06
CA SER A 111 -8.87 -26.18 6.69
C SER A 111 -8.31 -27.06 5.56
N SER A 112 -9.13 -27.28 4.53
CA SER A 112 -8.78 -28.04 3.33
C SER A 112 -7.89 -27.23 2.39
N PHE A 113 -7.60 -27.77 1.23
CA PHE A 113 -6.86 -27.09 0.17
C PHE A 113 -7.56 -27.24 -1.18
N VAL A 114 -7.22 -26.36 -2.12
CA VAL A 114 -7.64 -26.47 -3.52
C VAL A 114 -6.59 -27.25 -4.30
N LEU A 115 -7.00 -28.34 -4.95
CA LEU A 115 -6.14 -29.13 -5.83
C LEU A 115 -5.93 -28.38 -7.16
N THR A 116 -4.68 -28.05 -7.48
CA THR A 116 -4.34 -27.42 -8.77
C THR A 116 -4.09 -28.47 -9.86
N SER A 117 -3.49 -29.61 -9.50
CA SER A 117 -3.33 -30.78 -10.39
C SER A 117 -2.90 -32.01 -9.59
N GLY A 118 -3.21 -33.17 -10.12
CA GLY A 118 -2.84 -34.46 -9.50
C GLY A 118 -4.03 -35.27 -9.04
N ASP A 119 -3.81 -36.14 -8.03
CA ASP A 119 -4.82 -37.00 -7.44
C ASP A 119 -5.54 -36.29 -6.29
N GLU A 120 -6.81 -36.60 -6.09
CA GLU A 120 -7.62 -36.10 -4.97
C GLU A 120 -7.00 -36.54 -3.63
N TYR A 121 -7.35 -35.78 -2.57
CA TYR A 121 -6.86 -36.07 -1.24
C TYR A 121 -7.43 -37.41 -0.72
N ASP A 122 -6.53 -38.29 -0.30
CA ASP A 122 -6.86 -39.58 0.30
C ASP A 122 -6.22 -39.65 1.70
N PRO A 123 -7.01 -39.56 2.80
CA PRO A 123 -6.50 -39.64 4.16
C PRO A 123 -5.91 -40.99 4.53
N GLU A 124 -6.32 -42.07 3.84
CA GLU A 124 -5.85 -43.43 4.07
C GLU A 124 -4.61 -43.80 3.24
N SER A 125 -4.14 -42.90 2.39
CA SER A 125 -2.94 -43.12 1.57
C SER A 125 -1.70 -43.36 2.43
N ALA A 126 -1.04 -44.49 2.30
CA ALA A 126 0.14 -44.82 3.08
C ALA A 126 1.40 -44.01 2.67
N ASP A 127 1.39 -43.36 1.50
CA ASP A 127 2.52 -42.61 0.94
C ASP A 127 2.13 -41.23 0.36
N GLY A 128 0.92 -40.74 0.67
CA GLY A 128 0.35 -39.53 0.04
C GLY A 128 0.95 -38.22 0.54
N VAL A 129 1.49 -37.40 -0.38
CA VAL A 129 1.95 -36.04 -0.16
C VAL A 129 1.35 -35.13 -1.21
N TRP A 130 0.73 -34.03 -0.78
CA TRP A 130 0.22 -32.92 -1.61
C TRP A 130 1.02 -31.67 -1.26
N ILE A 131 1.70 -31.06 -2.23
CA ILE A 131 2.68 -30.00 -2.00
C ILE A 131 2.29 -28.74 -2.77
N SER A 132 2.70 -27.58 -2.24
CA SER A 132 2.54 -26.28 -2.93
C SER A 132 3.03 -26.36 -4.37
N ASP A 133 2.19 -25.94 -5.32
CA ASP A 133 2.52 -25.91 -6.75
C ASP A 133 3.72 -25.00 -7.03
N ARG A 134 3.81 -23.85 -6.33
CA ARG A 134 4.93 -22.92 -6.48
C ARG A 134 6.24 -23.46 -5.92
N TYR A 135 6.19 -24.09 -4.74
CA TYR A 135 7.39 -24.70 -4.18
C TYR A 135 7.90 -25.83 -5.09
N ALA A 136 6.97 -26.62 -5.60
CA ALA A 136 7.29 -27.69 -6.52
C ALA A 136 7.90 -27.17 -7.84
N GLU A 137 7.33 -26.11 -8.43
CA GLU A 137 7.86 -25.48 -9.64
C GLU A 137 9.28 -24.94 -9.44
N LYS A 138 9.51 -24.19 -8.34
CA LYS A 138 10.82 -23.60 -8.02
C LYS A 138 11.92 -24.64 -7.76
N ASN A 139 11.54 -25.78 -7.19
CA ASN A 139 12.47 -26.87 -6.84
C ASN A 139 12.47 -28.04 -7.85
N GLY A 140 11.73 -27.93 -8.96
CA GLY A 140 11.69 -28.94 -10.02
C GLY A 140 11.05 -30.27 -9.64
N ILE A 141 10.16 -30.24 -8.61
CA ILE A 141 9.47 -31.43 -8.09
C ILE A 141 8.30 -31.77 -8.99
N LYS A 142 8.17 -33.08 -9.30
CA LYS A 142 7.14 -33.61 -10.20
C LYS A 142 6.22 -34.61 -9.48
N LYS A 143 5.02 -34.83 -10.03
CA LYS A 143 4.11 -35.84 -9.55
C LYS A 143 4.78 -37.23 -9.64
N GLY A 144 4.68 -38.00 -8.57
CA GLY A 144 5.31 -39.30 -8.42
C GLY A 144 6.71 -39.30 -7.82
N ASP A 145 7.35 -38.14 -7.71
CA ASP A 145 8.64 -38.00 -7.03
C ASP A 145 8.49 -38.36 -5.55
N THR A 146 9.57 -38.89 -4.97
CA THR A 146 9.63 -39.15 -3.53
C THR A 146 10.27 -38.00 -2.80
N ILE A 147 9.63 -37.52 -1.74
CA ILE A 147 10.14 -36.49 -0.86
C ILE A 147 10.19 -36.98 0.58
N SER A 148 11.18 -36.56 1.32
CA SER A 148 11.35 -36.92 2.74
C SER A 148 11.44 -35.65 3.58
N PHE A 149 10.67 -35.59 4.67
CA PHE A 149 10.64 -34.53 5.66
C PHE A 149 11.24 -35.02 6.97
N VAL A 150 11.99 -34.17 7.63
CA VAL A 150 12.59 -34.44 8.95
C VAL A 150 11.72 -33.82 10.03
N TYR A 151 11.06 -34.67 10.83
CA TYR A 151 10.21 -34.27 11.95
C TYR A 151 10.77 -34.81 13.27
N GLY A 152 11.49 -34.00 14.00
CA GLY A 152 12.22 -34.44 15.19
C GLY A 152 13.24 -35.55 14.85
N LYS A 153 13.03 -36.76 15.37
CA LYS A 153 13.83 -37.96 15.06
C LYS A 153 13.22 -38.85 13.97
N ALA A 154 12.01 -38.54 13.54
CA ALA A 154 11.30 -39.31 12.53
C ALA A 154 11.53 -38.72 11.14
N GLU A 155 11.55 -39.60 10.14
CA GLU A 155 11.59 -39.23 8.74
C GLU A 155 10.26 -39.66 8.09
N ILE A 156 9.52 -38.67 7.58
CA ILE A 156 8.26 -38.85 6.87
C ILE A 156 8.59 -38.86 5.37
N THR A 157 8.56 -40.02 4.77
CA THR A 157 8.87 -40.23 3.33
C THR A 157 7.61 -40.61 2.58
N GLY A 158 7.26 -39.85 1.56
CA GLY A 158 6.07 -40.09 0.76
C GLY A 158 6.26 -39.72 -0.72
N LYS A 159 5.23 -39.98 -1.51
CA LYS A 159 5.18 -39.69 -2.94
C LYS A 159 4.28 -38.49 -3.20
N ILE A 160 4.72 -37.59 -4.07
CA ILE A 160 3.92 -36.45 -4.52
C ILE A 160 2.72 -36.98 -5.33
N LYS A 161 1.53 -36.84 -4.76
CA LYS A 161 0.25 -37.21 -5.41
C LYS A 161 -0.36 -36.05 -6.17
N GLY A 162 -0.21 -34.81 -5.65
CA GLY A 162 -0.79 -33.61 -6.25
C GLY A 162 -0.12 -32.31 -5.84
N PHE A 163 -0.49 -31.28 -6.57
CA PHE A 163 -0.08 -29.89 -6.30
C PHE A 163 -1.28 -29.11 -5.82
N ILE A 164 -1.06 -28.29 -4.82
CA ILE A 164 -2.14 -27.65 -4.05
C ILE A 164 -1.90 -26.17 -3.78
N LYS A 165 -3.01 -25.51 -3.44
CA LYS A 165 -3.02 -24.20 -2.76
C LYS A 165 -3.87 -24.31 -1.50
N ALA A 166 -3.31 -23.90 -0.37
CA ALA A 166 -3.96 -24.00 0.94
C ALA A 166 -4.20 -22.60 1.53
N ALA A 167 -5.44 -22.32 1.94
CA ALA A 167 -5.81 -21.05 2.52
C ALA A 167 -5.07 -20.74 3.83
N GLU A 168 -4.77 -21.75 4.63
CA GLU A 168 -3.94 -21.64 5.86
C GLU A 168 -2.52 -21.12 5.56
N GLN A 169 -2.02 -21.31 4.33
CA GLN A 169 -0.68 -20.96 3.87
C GLN A 169 -0.72 -19.97 2.68
N MET A 170 -1.79 -19.17 2.56
CA MET A 170 -1.95 -18.20 1.48
C MET A 170 -0.80 -17.19 1.45
N ILE A 171 -0.27 -16.85 2.62
CA ILE A 171 0.96 -16.07 2.78
C ILE A 171 1.97 -17.01 3.44
N CYS A 172 2.75 -17.71 2.61
CA CYS A 172 3.65 -18.77 3.05
C CYS A 172 4.99 -18.20 3.49
N VAL A 173 5.10 -17.84 4.76
CA VAL A 173 6.35 -17.39 5.39
C VAL A 173 6.81 -18.35 6.45
N ARG A 174 8.13 -18.52 6.61
CA ARG A 174 8.70 -19.45 7.58
C ARG A 174 8.42 -19.05 9.02
N ASP A 175 8.51 -17.75 9.30
CA ASP A 175 8.25 -17.14 10.61
C ASP A 175 7.90 -15.66 10.47
N LYS A 176 7.50 -15.02 11.58
CA LYS A 176 7.10 -13.60 11.62
C LYS A 176 8.20 -12.60 11.23
N THR A 177 9.45 -13.03 11.13
CA THR A 177 10.58 -12.16 10.73
C THR A 177 10.73 -12.08 9.21
N GLN A 178 10.11 -12.99 8.47
CA GLN A 178 10.09 -13.00 7.01
C GLN A 178 8.83 -12.28 6.51
N LEU A 179 8.99 -11.14 5.83
CA LEU A 179 7.85 -10.36 5.32
C LEU A 179 7.30 -10.89 3.98
N MET A 180 8.13 -11.56 3.18
CA MET A 180 7.76 -12.02 1.84
C MET A 180 7.94 -13.52 1.69
N PRO A 181 6.99 -14.23 1.06
CA PRO A 181 7.15 -15.61 0.70
C PRO A 181 8.34 -15.83 -0.24
N ASP A 182 9.11 -16.89 0.03
CA ASP A 182 10.17 -17.38 -0.86
C ASP A 182 10.01 -18.88 -1.09
N PHE A 183 9.25 -19.23 -2.12
CA PHE A 183 8.99 -20.61 -2.50
C PHE A 183 10.21 -21.37 -3.04
N SER A 184 11.36 -20.73 -3.17
CA SER A 184 12.60 -21.45 -3.49
C SER A 184 13.18 -22.16 -2.26
N THR A 185 12.93 -21.62 -1.06
CA THR A 185 13.48 -22.13 0.21
C THR A 185 12.43 -22.62 1.18
N HIS A 186 11.19 -22.08 1.11
CA HIS A 186 10.11 -22.44 2.02
C HIS A 186 8.80 -22.61 1.26
N GLY A 187 8.08 -23.70 1.54
CA GLY A 187 6.77 -23.98 0.98
C GLY A 187 5.86 -24.63 2.02
N TYR A 188 4.82 -25.30 1.56
CA TYR A 188 3.95 -26.08 2.42
C TYR A 188 3.55 -27.40 1.76
N ALA A 189 3.20 -28.37 2.59
CA ALA A 189 2.76 -29.68 2.13
C ALA A 189 1.72 -30.24 3.10
N TYR A 190 0.73 -30.94 2.56
CA TYR A 190 -0.19 -31.80 3.31
C TYR A 190 0.21 -33.24 3.14
N VAL A 191 0.24 -33.97 4.25
CA VAL A 191 0.43 -35.44 4.23
C VAL A 191 -0.81 -36.11 4.80
N SER A 192 -1.06 -37.33 4.35
CA SER A 192 -2.17 -38.11 4.87
C SER A 192 -1.95 -38.47 6.35
N PRO A 193 -3.00 -38.55 7.17
CA PRO A 193 -2.94 -39.04 8.54
C PRO A 193 -2.32 -40.46 8.63
N ALA A 194 -2.62 -41.34 7.65
CA ALA A 194 -2.05 -42.67 7.57
C ALA A 194 -0.53 -42.64 7.40
N LEU A 195 0.00 -41.82 6.48
CA LEU A 195 1.44 -41.66 6.30
C LEU A 195 2.10 -41.10 7.56
N TYR A 196 1.52 -40.01 8.15
CA TYR A 196 2.04 -39.41 9.38
C TYR A 196 2.14 -40.43 10.51
N LYS A 197 1.06 -41.15 10.79
CA LYS A 197 1.02 -42.16 11.84
C LYS A 197 1.98 -43.32 11.59
N ASN A 198 2.09 -43.79 10.34
CA ASN A 198 3.00 -44.88 9.99
C ASN A 198 4.48 -44.47 10.13
N ALA A 199 4.83 -43.23 9.77
CA ALA A 199 6.20 -42.76 9.81
C ALA A 199 6.68 -42.40 11.22
N THR A 200 5.78 -41.78 12.02
CA THR A 200 6.15 -41.25 13.36
C THR A 200 5.74 -42.18 14.50
N GLY A 201 4.76 -43.05 14.31
CA GLY A 201 4.12 -43.83 15.37
C GLY A 201 3.23 -42.97 16.29
N LEU A 202 3.01 -41.72 15.99
CA LEU A 202 2.27 -40.74 16.84
C LEU A 202 0.84 -40.56 16.33
N ASP A 203 -0.08 -40.34 17.24
CA ASP A 203 -1.42 -39.77 17.01
C ASP A 203 -1.53 -38.45 17.74
N TYR A 204 -0.59 -37.52 17.43
CA TYR A 204 -0.44 -36.24 18.13
C TYR A 204 -0.88 -35.09 17.27
N TYR A 205 -1.91 -34.40 17.74
CA TYR A 205 -2.49 -33.20 17.10
C TYR A 205 -2.65 -32.11 18.15
N PRO A 206 -1.82 -31.09 18.16
CA PRO A 206 -1.84 -30.01 19.16
C PRO A 206 -2.98 -29.01 18.95
N GLN A 207 -3.71 -29.14 17.83
CA GLN A 207 -4.73 -28.18 17.44
C GLN A 207 -6.00 -28.90 17.00
N ILE A 208 -7.16 -28.27 17.30
CA ILE A 208 -8.44 -28.59 16.67
C ILE A 208 -8.91 -27.37 15.92
N ASN A 209 -9.19 -27.52 14.63
CA ASN A 209 -9.79 -26.52 13.77
C ASN A 209 -11.30 -26.71 13.72
N VAL A 210 -12.05 -25.61 13.88
CA VAL A 210 -13.51 -25.64 13.97
C VAL A 210 -14.12 -24.57 13.07
N VAL A 211 -15.12 -24.98 12.29
CA VAL A 211 -16.04 -24.07 11.59
C VAL A 211 -17.33 -24.00 12.38
N SER A 212 -17.74 -22.80 12.80
CA SER A 212 -18.90 -22.61 13.70
C SER A 212 -19.60 -21.31 13.49
N ASP A 213 -20.92 -21.30 13.60
CA ASP A 213 -21.76 -20.10 13.57
C ASP A 213 -21.86 -19.36 14.92
N LEU A 214 -21.24 -19.92 15.97
CA LEU A 214 -21.26 -19.35 17.33
C LEU A 214 -20.31 -18.16 17.44
N LYS A 215 -20.65 -17.23 18.32
CA LYS A 215 -19.71 -16.16 18.70
C LYS A 215 -18.63 -16.70 19.65
N LYS A 216 -17.45 -16.05 19.69
CA LYS A 216 -16.29 -16.47 20.47
C LYS A 216 -16.60 -16.82 21.91
N ASP A 217 -17.33 -15.96 22.62
CA ASP A 217 -17.63 -16.13 24.05
C ASP A 217 -18.51 -17.36 24.29
N ASP A 218 -19.61 -17.48 23.52
CA ASP A 218 -20.52 -18.63 23.55
C ASP A 218 -19.83 -19.93 23.18
N PHE A 219 -18.98 -19.88 22.16
CA PHE A 219 -18.17 -21.03 21.71
C PHE A 219 -17.20 -21.46 22.79
N SER A 220 -16.43 -20.53 23.37
CA SER A 220 -15.46 -20.81 24.42
C SER A 220 -16.10 -21.43 25.67
N GLU A 221 -17.26 -20.90 26.10
CA GLU A 221 -18.01 -21.43 27.26
C GLU A 221 -18.46 -22.87 27.01
N LYS A 222 -19.07 -23.14 25.83
CA LYS A 222 -19.53 -24.49 25.47
C LYS A 222 -18.39 -25.49 25.34
N VAL A 223 -17.26 -25.08 24.70
CA VAL A 223 -16.07 -25.93 24.58
C VAL A 223 -15.47 -26.26 25.95
N ASN A 224 -15.32 -25.27 26.84
CA ASN A 224 -14.80 -25.50 28.18
C ASN A 224 -15.70 -26.43 28.97
N ALA A 225 -17.01 -26.31 28.81
CA ALA A 225 -17.97 -27.23 29.44
C ALA A 225 -17.86 -28.65 28.86
N ALA A 226 -17.75 -28.81 27.56
CA ALA A 226 -17.65 -30.10 26.88
C ALA A 226 -16.34 -30.84 27.19
N LEU A 227 -15.23 -30.11 27.28
CA LEU A 227 -13.92 -30.67 27.58
C LEU A 227 -13.59 -30.75 29.07
N GLY A 228 -14.36 -30.07 29.93
CA GLY A 228 -14.16 -30.02 31.39
C GLY A 228 -12.84 -29.32 31.78
N LYS A 229 -12.30 -28.45 30.95
CA LYS A 229 -11.06 -27.70 31.15
C LYS A 229 -11.08 -26.36 30.41
N THR A 230 -10.36 -25.36 30.93
CA THR A 230 -10.15 -24.10 30.23
C THR A 230 -9.30 -24.36 28.97
N THR A 231 -9.76 -23.87 27.83
CA THR A 231 -9.14 -24.10 26.53
C THR A 231 -8.75 -22.78 25.88
N ILE A 232 -7.59 -22.74 25.29
CA ILE A 232 -7.14 -21.59 24.48
C ILE A 232 -7.89 -21.61 23.15
N VAL A 233 -8.71 -20.58 22.92
CA VAL A 233 -9.48 -20.39 21.69
C VAL A 233 -8.92 -19.21 20.91
N LEU A 234 -8.28 -19.51 19.79
CA LEU A 234 -7.86 -18.52 18.80
C LEU A 234 -8.97 -18.37 17.75
N THR A 235 -9.22 -17.14 17.34
CA THR A 235 -10.13 -16.84 16.22
C THR A 235 -9.36 -16.83 14.89
N LYS A 236 -10.06 -16.75 13.77
CA LYS A 236 -9.42 -16.60 12.46
C LYS A 236 -8.62 -15.31 12.36
N GLU A 237 -9.04 -14.24 13.02
CA GLU A 237 -8.36 -12.94 13.09
C GLU A 237 -7.00 -13.03 13.79
N ASP A 238 -6.81 -14.03 14.67
CA ASP A 238 -5.53 -14.28 15.35
C ASP A 238 -4.50 -15.01 14.43
N THR A 239 -4.91 -15.45 13.23
CA THR A 239 -4.04 -16.12 12.27
C THR A 239 -3.35 -15.12 11.32
N ILE A 240 -2.11 -15.42 10.95
CA ILE A 240 -1.34 -14.57 10.02
C ILE A 240 -2.06 -14.47 8.66
N ALA A 241 -2.57 -15.59 8.13
CA ALA A 241 -3.20 -15.62 6.82
C ALA A 241 -4.44 -14.70 6.75
N TYR A 242 -5.28 -14.70 7.78
CA TYR A 242 -6.50 -13.91 7.80
C TYR A 242 -6.26 -12.44 8.18
N SER A 243 -5.46 -12.17 9.22
CA SER A 243 -5.18 -10.80 9.66
C SER A 243 -4.44 -9.98 8.59
N GLN A 244 -3.49 -10.60 7.90
CA GLN A 244 -2.82 -9.94 6.78
C GLN A 244 -3.73 -9.77 5.57
N ALA A 245 -4.66 -10.72 5.33
CA ALA A 245 -5.68 -10.58 4.30
C ALA A 245 -6.58 -9.34 4.55
N GLU A 246 -7.07 -9.17 5.77
CA GLU A 246 -7.84 -7.98 6.14
C GLU A 246 -6.99 -6.71 6.02
N GLY A 247 -5.73 -6.75 6.46
CA GLY A 247 -4.79 -5.65 6.33
C GLY A 247 -4.62 -5.18 4.88
N GLU A 248 -4.36 -6.09 3.94
CA GLU A 248 -4.26 -5.80 2.51
C GLU A 248 -5.52 -5.15 1.93
N VAL A 249 -6.69 -5.66 2.32
CA VAL A 249 -7.97 -5.10 1.87
C VAL A 249 -8.17 -3.68 2.42
N ASP A 250 -7.86 -3.43 3.67
CA ASP A 250 -8.02 -2.11 4.31
C ASP A 250 -7.01 -1.09 3.80
N GLU A 251 -5.77 -1.52 3.54
CA GLU A 251 -4.76 -0.71 2.84
C GLU A 251 -5.23 -0.35 1.44
N GLY A 252 -5.70 -1.33 0.68
CA GLY A 252 -6.25 -1.12 -0.67
C GLY A 252 -7.45 -0.18 -0.68
N LYS A 253 -8.40 -0.29 0.27
CA LYS A 253 -9.54 0.65 0.43
C LYS A 253 -9.05 2.07 0.69
N THR A 254 -8.03 2.23 1.52
CA THR A 254 -7.45 3.53 1.84
C THR A 254 -6.75 4.13 0.62
N MET A 255 -5.92 3.36 -0.06
CA MET A 255 -5.27 3.80 -1.30
C MET A 255 -6.29 4.11 -2.39
N GLY A 256 -7.34 3.28 -2.53
CA GLY A 256 -8.44 3.46 -3.48
C GLY A 256 -9.31 4.69 -3.21
N SER A 257 -9.26 5.27 -2.01
CA SER A 257 -9.99 6.48 -1.64
C SER A 257 -9.14 7.75 -1.73
N VAL A 258 -7.98 7.78 -1.08
CA VAL A 258 -7.16 9.00 -0.89
C VAL A 258 -6.48 9.44 -2.19
N LEU A 259 -5.76 8.54 -2.83
CA LEU A 259 -5.02 8.88 -4.04
C LEU A 259 -5.92 9.29 -5.21
N PRO A 260 -6.98 8.52 -5.55
CA PRO A 260 -7.89 8.93 -6.61
C PRO A 260 -8.63 10.23 -6.32
N ALA A 261 -8.96 10.52 -5.06
CA ALA A 261 -9.60 11.78 -4.69
C ALA A 261 -8.73 12.99 -5.06
N LEU A 262 -7.41 12.91 -4.86
CA LEU A 262 -6.48 13.96 -5.27
C LEU A 262 -6.45 14.12 -6.80
N PHE A 263 -6.38 13.02 -7.56
CA PHE A 263 -6.41 13.06 -9.03
C PHE A 263 -7.71 13.65 -9.56
N LEU A 264 -8.86 13.21 -9.03
CA LEU A 264 -10.19 13.68 -9.41
C LEU A 264 -10.37 15.16 -9.06
N LEU A 265 -9.92 15.60 -7.89
CA LEU A 265 -10.01 17.00 -7.47
C LEU A 265 -9.26 17.92 -8.44
N ILE A 266 -8.02 17.57 -8.79
CA ILE A 266 -7.19 18.35 -9.73
C ILE A 266 -7.86 18.37 -11.11
N GLY A 267 -8.33 17.23 -11.60
CA GLY A 267 -9.02 17.10 -12.87
C GLY A 267 -10.29 17.96 -12.93
N LEU A 268 -11.12 17.89 -11.88
CA LEU A 268 -12.36 18.65 -11.75
C LEU A 268 -12.11 20.16 -11.74
N LEU A 269 -11.18 20.64 -10.92
CA LEU A 269 -10.83 22.08 -10.85
C LEU A 269 -10.31 22.59 -12.19
N THR A 270 -9.51 21.79 -12.88
CA THR A 270 -8.99 22.16 -14.21
C THR A 270 -10.10 22.16 -15.24
N MET A 271 -11.05 21.22 -15.18
CA MET A 271 -12.23 21.20 -16.04
C MET A 271 -13.10 22.43 -15.87
N VAL A 272 -13.41 22.82 -14.62
CA VAL A 272 -14.15 24.07 -14.30
C VAL A 272 -13.54 25.27 -15.02
N THR A 273 -12.23 25.43 -14.89
CA THR A 273 -11.53 26.57 -15.45
C THR A 273 -11.51 26.54 -16.96
N THR A 274 -11.26 25.39 -17.54
CA THR A 274 -11.14 25.24 -19.00
C THR A 274 -12.50 25.50 -19.66
N MET A 275 -13.58 24.96 -19.09
CA MET A 275 -14.93 25.18 -19.60
C MET A 275 -15.36 26.63 -19.46
N HIS A 276 -15.10 27.27 -18.31
CA HIS A 276 -15.42 28.69 -18.12
C HIS A 276 -14.70 29.58 -19.14
N ARG A 277 -13.45 29.32 -19.45
CA ARG A 277 -12.66 30.09 -20.40
C ARG A 277 -13.02 29.81 -21.86
N LEU A 278 -13.31 28.54 -22.19
CA LEU A 278 -13.80 28.17 -23.52
C LEU A 278 -15.09 28.94 -23.82
N THR A 279 -16.02 28.96 -22.86
CA THR A 279 -17.29 29.68 -22.99
C THR A 279 -17.07 31.20 -23.09
N ALA A 280 -16.12 31.76 -22.33
CA ALA A 280 -15.78 33.18 -22.39
C ALA A 280 -15.23 33.61 -23.76
N LYS A 281 -14.45 32.74 -24.44
CA LYS A 281 -13.98 32.99 -25.81
C LYS A 281 -15.09 32.94 -26.86
N GLU A 282 -16.06 32.07 -26.65
CA GLU A 282 -17.21 31.94 -27.52
C GLU A 282 -18.31 33.00 -27.25
N LYS A 283 -18.02 33.98 -26.35
CA LYS A 283 -19.01 35.00 -25.94
C LYS A 283 -19.63 35.75 -27.11
N THR A 284 -18.83 36.16 -28.10
CA THR A 284 -19.32 36.84 -29.31
C THR A 284 -20.21 35.95 -30.14
N GLN A 285 -19.86 34.67 -30.31
CA GLN A 285 -20.71 33.69 -31.01
C GLN A 285 -22.01 33.39 -30.26
N ILE A 286 -21.97 33.36 -28.92
CA ILE A 286 -23.18 33.25 -28.07
C ILE A 286 -24.08 34.47 -28.32
N GLY A 287 -23.50 35.68 -28.37
CA GLY A 287 -24.22 36.90 -28.70
C GLY A 287 -24.89 36.84 -30.09
N THR A 288 -24.15 36.37 -31.09
CA THR A 288 -24.70 36.17 -32.45
C THR A 288 -25.84 35.16 -32.48
N LEU A 289 -25.73 34.06 -31.75
CA LEU A 289 -26.83 33.07 -31.66
C LEU A 289 -28.08 33.67 -30.97
N LYS A 290 -27.88 34.49 -29.91
CA LYS A 290 -28.98 35.22 -29.27
C LYS A 290 -29.63 36.22 -30.21
N SER A 291 -28.84 36.99 -30.98
CA SER A 291 -29.39 37.94 -31.94
C SER A 291 -30.12 37.31 -33.09
N LEU A 292 -29.81 36.05 -33.43
CA LEU A 292 -30.52 35.20 -34.40
C LEU A 292 -31.78 34.52 -33.82
N GLY A 293 -32.18 34.82 -32.57
CA GLY A 293 -33.39 34.31 -31.93
C GLY A 293 -33.29 32.91 -31.33
N PHE A 294 -32.08 32.36 -31.13
CA PHE A 294 -31.91 31.11 -30.39
C PHE A 294 -32.21 31.28 -28.90
N HIS A 295 -33.10 30.46 -28.35
CA HIS A 295 -33.41 30.47 -26.93
C HIS A 295 -32.17 30.09 -26.08
N ASP A 296 -32.02 30.72 -24.91
CA ASP A 296 -30.94 30.48 -23.97
C ASP A 296 -30.77 29.01 -23.60
N GLY A 297 -31.88 28.25 -23.46
CA GLY A 297 -31.85 26.81 -23.19
C GLY A 297 -31.19 25.99 -24.31
N LYS A 298 -31.40 26.33 -25.59
CA LYS A 298 -30.75 25.63 -26.72
C LYS A 298 -29.26 25.97 -26.80
N ILE A 299 -28.88 27.21 -26.48
CA ILE A 299 -27.47 27.65 -26.42
C ILE A 299 -26.80 26.96 -25.24
N ALA A 300 -27.43 26.94 -24.07
CA ALA A 300 -26.94 26.23 -22.89
C ALA A 300 -26.67 24.75 -23.17
N ALA A 301 -27.69 24.06 -23.72
CA ALA A 301 -27.57 22.64 -24.08
C ALA A 301 -26.43 22.38 -25.07
N HIS A 302 -26.22 23.26 -26.07
CA HIS A 302 -25.11 23.12 -27.02
C HIS A 302 -23.72 23.21 -26.36
N TYR A 303 -23.48 24.17 -25.48
CA TYR A 303 -22.19 24.30 -24.82
C TYR A 303 -22.02 23.30 -23.67
N THR A 304 -23.09 22.91 -22.99
CA THR A 304 -23.05 21.83 -21.98
C THR A 304 -22.73 20.47 -22.61
N SER A 305 -23.17 20.23 -23.85
CA SER A 305 -22.84 18.99 -24.55
C SER A 305 -21.34 18.77 -24.74
N PHE A 306 -20.50 19.83 -24.82
CA PHE A 306 -19.05 19.69 -24.87
C PHE A 306 -18.52 19.04 -23.57
N ALA A 307 -19.00 19.52 -22.40
CA ALA A 307 -18.60 18.95 -21.12
C ALA A 307 -19.09 17.50 -20.98
N PHE A 308 -20.32 17.22 -21.42
CA PHE A 308 -20.89 15.87 -21.42
C PHE A 308 -20.08 14.89 -22.27
N PHE A 309 -19.72 15.24 -23.50
CA PHE A 309 -18.94 14.38 -24.37
C PHE A 309 -17.52 14.17 -23.85
N VAL A 310 -16.88 15.22 -23.31
CA VAL A 310 -15.56 15.10 -22.64
C VAL A 310 -15.65 14.16 -21.45
N ALA A 311 -16.70 14.28 -20.63
CA ALA A 311 -16.91 13.42 -19.48
C ALA A 311 -17.11 11.96 -19.90
N ILE A 312 -17.98 11.68 -20.88
CA ILE A 312 -18.24 10.31 -21.35
C ILE A 312 -16.97 9.68 -21.97
N ILE A 313 -16.31 10.38 -22.91
CA ILE A 313 -15.14 9.84 -23.58
C ILE A 313 -14.00 9.64 -22.58
N GLY A 314 -13.75 10.65 -21.72
CA GLY A 314 -12.73 10.57 -20.68
C GLY A 314 -13.00 9.44 -19.68
N THR A 315 -14.24 9.26 -19.28
CA THR A 315 -14.65 8.17 -18.37
C THR A 315 -14.51 6.80 -19.02
N ALA A 316 -14.97 6.64 -20.28
CA ALA A 316 -14.83 5.37 -20.99
C ALA A 316 -13.33 4.95 -21.15
N LEU A 317 -12.49 5.90 -21.55
CA LEU A 317 -11.03 5.67 -21.60
C LEU A 317 -10.43 5.45 -20.20
N GLY A 318 -10.95 6.14 -19.18
CA GLY A 318 -10.56 5.99 -17.80
C GLY A 318 -10.86 4.60 -17.25
N ILE A 319 -12.03 4.05 -17.52
CA ILE A 319 -12.39 2.66 -17.15
C ILE A 319 -11.39 1.68 -17.79
N GLY A 320 -11.08 1.87 -19.08
CA GLY A 320 -10.08 1.05 -19.78
C GLY A 320 -8.69 1.15 -19.15
N LEU A 321 -8.26 2.37 -18.78
CA LEU A 321 -7.00 2.60 -18.08
C LEU A 321 -7.01 1.96 -16.69
N GLY A 322 -8.13 2.08 -15.95
CA GLY A 322 -8.29 1.47 -14.62
C GLY A 322 -8.19 -0.05 -14.68
N PHE A 323 -8.83 -0.66 -15.69
CA PHE A 323 -8.68 -2.10 -15.93
C PHE A 323 -7.22 -2.51 -16.20
N LEU A 324 -6.46 -1.70 -16.96
CA LEU A 324 -5.05 -1.96 -17.21
C LEU A 324 -4.22 -1.85 -15.92
N ILE A 325 -4.48 -0.84 -15.08
CA ILE A 325 -3.80 -0.66 -13.79
C ILE A 325 -4.11 -1.86 -12.88
N ALA A 326 -5.38 -2.21 -12.70
CA ALA A 326 -5.78 -3.34 -11.86
C ALA A 326 -5.17 -4.66 -12.36
N ARG A 327 -5.16 -4.91 -13.68
CA ARG A 327 -4.54 -6.10 -14.27
C ARG A 327 -3.02 -6.13 -14.09
N MET A 328 -2.36 -4.98 -14.07
CA MET A 328 -0.92 -4.89 -13.84
C MET A 328 -0.57 -5.24 -12.39
N ILE A 329 -1.35 -4.74 -11.43
CA ILE A 329 -1.15 -5.02 -10.00
C ILE A 329 -1.56 -6.46 -9.68
N MET A 330 -2.72 -6.90 -10.15
CA MET A 330 -3.30 -8.24 -9.96
C MET A 330 -2.70 -9.29 -10.91
N ASN A 331 -1.42 -9.17 -11.25
CA ASN A 331 -0.75 -10.15 -12.10
C ASN A 331 -0.26 -11.33 -11.24
N PRO A 332 -0.67 -12.60 -11.54
CA PRO A 332 -0.20 -13.78 -10.81
C PRO A 332 1.32 -13.95 -10.80
N ASN A 333 1.97 -13.50 -11.88
CA ASN A 333 3.44 -13.55 -12.03
C ASN A 333 4.11 -12.22 -11.64
N GLY A 334 3.34 -11.29 -11.07
CA GLY A 334 3.81 -9.99 -10.63
C GLY A 334 3.95 -9.92 -9.12
N MET A 335 3.91 -8.70 -8.65
CA MET A 335 4.06 -8.32 -7.26
C MET A 335 3.10 -9.05 -6.32
N MET A 336 1.80 -8.87 -6.51
CA MET A 336 0.80 -9.49 -5.63
C MET A 336 0.84 -11.01 -5.71
N GLY A 337 1.13 -11.55 -6.89
CA GLY A 337 1.33 -12.98 -7.07
C GLY A 337 2.54 -13.55 -6.34
N THR A 338 3.57 -12.76 -6.05
CA THR A 338 4.70 -13.20 -5.20
C THR A 338 4.29 -13.28 -3.73
N TYR A 339 3.45 -12.34 -3.30
CA TYR A 339 3.00 -12.24 -1.91
C TYR A 339 1.86 -13.19 -1.57
N LEU A 340 0.82 -13.26 -2.42
CA LEU A 340 -0.37 -14.08 -2.21
C LEU A 340 -0.34 -15.35 -3.07
N ASP A 341 -0.57 -16.50 -2.47
CA ASP A 341 -0.68 -17.77 -3.17
C ASP A 341 -2.14 -18.15 -3.43
N LEU A 342 -2.80 -17.39 -4.31
CA LEU A 342 -4.22 -17.54 -4.65
C LEU A 342 -4.44 -18.56 -5.79
N PRO A 343 -5.51 -19.37 -5.75
CA PRO A 343 -5.87 -20.28 -6.83
C PRO A 343 -6.43 -19.55 -8.05
N GLU A 344 -7.12 -18.43 -7.84
CA GLU A 344 -7.76 -17.63 -8.89
C GLU A 344 -7.40 -16.16 -8.78
N TRP A 345 -7.38 -15.46 -9.92
CA TRP A 345 -7.06 -14.03 -10.03
C TRP A 345 -8.12 -13.31 -10.85
N LYS A 346 -9.36 -13.33 -10.35
CA LYS A 346 -10.51 -12.69 -11.01
C LYS A 346 -10.53 -11.18 -10.69
N LEU A 347 -10.68 -10.36 -11.73
CA LEU A 347 -10.88 -8.92 -11.56
C LEU A 347 -12.36 -8.61 -11.33
N VAL A 348 -12.65 -7.80 -10.32
CA VAL A 348 -14.00 -7.40 -9.93
C VAL A 348 -14.09 -5.88 -9.83
N ILE A 349 -15.14 -5.31 -10.41
CA ILE A 349 -15.46 -3.88 -10.25
C ILE A 349 -16.50 -3.74 -9.13
N PRO A 350 -16.19 -3.04 -8.04
CA PRO A 350 -17.17 -2.79 -6.98
C PRO A 350 -18.39 -2.04 -7.50
N GLY A 351 -19.58 -2.43 -7.06
CA GLY A 351 -20.82 -1.82 -7.51
C GLY A 351 -20.91 -0.30 -7.26
N PHE A 352 -20.31 0.19 -6.17
CA PHE A 352 -20.29 1.62 -5.87
C PHE A 352 -19.46 2.44 -6.89
N CYS A 353 -18.48 1.83 -7.57
CA CYS A 353 -17.72 2.50 -8.63
C CYS A 353 -18.63 3.00 -9.75
N ALA A 354 -19.64 2.23 -10.14
CA ALA A 354 -20.59 2.64 -11.15
C ALA A 354 -21.38 3.90 -10.73
N ALA A 355 -21.81 3.96 -9.47
CA ALA A 355 -22.52 5.12 -8.93
C ALA A 355 -21.62 6.37 -8.91
N ILE A 356 -20.37 6.25 -8.48
CA ILE A 356 -19.40 7.36 -8.44
C ILE A 356 -19.05 7.80 -9.86
N ILE A 357 -18.86 6.89 -10.81
CA ILE A 357 -18.62 7.20 -12.22
C ILE A 357 -19.77 8.02 -12.81
N VAL A 358 -21.01 7.60 -12.56
CA VAL A 358 -22.19 8.36 -12.98
C VAL A 358 -22.21 9.75 -12.33
N ALA A 359 -21.89 9.83 -11.03
CA ALA A 359 -21.81 11.10 -10.31
C ALA A 359 -20.73 12.03 -10.92
N ILE A 360 -19.55 11.50 -11.27
CA ILE A 360 -18.49 12.26 -11.94
C ILE A 360 -18.99 12.83 -13.27
N VAL A 361 -19.64 12.02 -14.11
CA VAL A 361 -20.19 12.49 -15.40
C VAL A 361 -21.24 13.58 -15.18
N LEU A 362 -22.12 13.42 -14.20
CA LEU A 362 -23.14 14.42 -13.87
C LEU A 362 -22.52 15.72 -13.35
N ILE A 363 -21.54 15.63 -12.44
CA ILE A 363 -20.84 16.80 -11.88
C ILE A 363 -20.10 17.56 -12.99
N LEU A 364 -19.36 16.87 -13.86
CA LEU A 364 -18.65 17.50 -14.97
C LEU A 364 -19.62 18.16 -15.97
N THR A 365 -20.75 17.53 -16.24
CA THR A 365 -21.80 18.10 -17.09
C THR A 365 -22.44 19.33 -16.45
N LEU A 366 -22.72 19.27 -15.15
CA LEU A 366 -23.25 20.40 -14.37
C LEU A 366 -22.26 21.59 -14.36
N ILE A 367 -20.96 21.34 -14.22
CA ILE A 367 -19.92 22.36 -14.32
C ILE A 367 -19.96 23.03 -15.68
N GLY A 368 -20.11 22.26 -16.76
CA GLY A 368 -20.31 22.77 -18.10
C GLY A 368 -21.53 23.70 -18.18
N TYR A 369 -22.67 23.27 -17.67
CA TYR A 369 -23.89 24.06 -17.61
C TYR A 369 -23.74 25.36 -16.82
N LEU A 370 -23.17 25.29 -15.60
CA LEU A 370 -22.97 26.48 -14.74
C LEU A 370 -22.01 27.50 -15.38
N SER A 371 -20.97 27.02 -16.08
CA SER A 371 -20.04 27.87 -16.80
C SER A 371 -20.71 28.67 -17.91
N VAL A 372 -21.66 28.05 -18.62
CA VAL A 372 -22.42 28.71 -19.70
C VAL A 372 -23.52 29.61 -19.15
N ARG A 373 -24.25 29.18 -18.13
CA ARG A 373 -25.35 29.94 -17.54
C ARG A 373 -24.92 31.36 -17.13
N LYS A 374 -23.71 31.49 -16.57
CA LYS A 374 -23.15 32.77 -16.19
C LYS A 374 -22.95 33.73 -17.39
N MET A 375 -22.64 33.19 -18.57
CA MET A 375 -22.47 33.95 -19.80
C MET A 375 -23.80 34.31 -20.49
N LEU A 376 -24.82 33.48 -20.31
CA LEU A 376 -26.16 33.73 -20.86
C LEU A 376 -26.94 34.78 -20.08
N ALA A 377 -26.56 35.14 -18.88
CA ALA A 377 -27.26 36.13 -18.07
C ALA A 377 -27.22 37.58 -18.66
N GLY A 378 -26.30 37.86 -19.62
CA GLY A 378 -26.21 39.12 -20.33
C GLY A 378 -27.08 39.22 -21.59
N THR A 379 -27.32 40.46 -22.09
CA THR A 379 -28.01 40.70 -23.36
C THR A 379 -27.11 40.35 -24.57
N ALA A 380 -27.69 40.13 -25.77
CA ALA A 380 -26.96 39.97 -27.01
C ALA A 380 -26.00 41.14 -27.26
N ALA A 381 -26.46 42.37 -26.99
CA ALA A 381 -25.66 43.58 -27.12
C ALA A 381 -24.44 43.59 -26.20
N ASP A 382 -24.58 43.14 -24.94
CA ASP A 382 -23.44 43.07 -24.00
C ASP A 382 -22.42 41.96 -24.40
N ALA A 383 -22.87 40.94 -25.10
CA ALA A 383 -22.02 39.90 -25.61
C ALA A 383 -21.20 40.34 -26.85
N LEU A 384 -21.77 41.25 -27.67
CA LEU A 384 -21.16 41.76 -28.89
C LEU A 384 -20.29 43.00 -28.65
N ARG A 385 -20.43 43.70 -27.50
CA ARG A 385 -19.60 44.85 -27.17
C ARG A 385 -18.10 44.48 -27.13
N PRO A 386 -17.21 45.32 -27.72
CA PRO A 386 -15.78 45.13 -27.62
C PRO A 386 -15.32 45.16 -26.16
N TYR A 387 -14.35 44.37 -25.83
CA TYR A 387 -13.75 44.35 -24.49
C TYR A 387 -13.10 45.68 -24.17
N THR A 388 -13.63 46.43 -23.22
CA THR A 388 -12.99 47.61 -22.66
C THR A 388 -12.18 47.23 -21.42
N PRO A 389 -10.85 47.49 -21.40
CA PRO A 389 -10.04 47.15 -20.23
C PRO A 389 -10.48 47.94 -18.99
N LYS A 390 -10.75 47.25 -17.91
CA LYS A 390 -11.05 47.91 -16.61
C LYS A 390 -9.78 48.56 -16.08
N LYS A 391 -9.91 49.77 -15.50
CA LYS A 391 -8.83 50.46 -14.80
C LYS A 391 -8.24 49.52 -13.74
N VAL A 392 -6.95 49.27 -13.80
CA VAL A 392 -6.24 48.39 -12.88
C VAL A 392 -5.71 49.23 -11.71
N LYS A 393 -6.07 48.86 -10.48
CA LYS A 393 -5.48 49.45 -9.28
C LYS A 393 -4.02 49.00 -9.14
N PRO A 394 -3.08 49.91 -8.80
CA PRO A 394 -1.69 49.55 -8.59
C PRO A 394 -1.58 48.58 -7.40
N MET A 395 -0.64 47.65 -7.48
CA MET A 395 -0.35 46.68 -6.41
C MET A 395 0.35 47.41 -5.24
N LEU A 396 0.11 46.95 -4.03
CA LEU A 396 0.81 47.49 -2.83
C LEU A 396 2.35 47.37 -2.97
N ILE A 397 2.83 46.28 -3.58
CA ILE A 397 4.26 46.00 -3.82
C ILE A 397 4.86 47.03 -4.83
N GLU A 398 4.08 47.55 -5.76
CA GLU A 398 4.56 48.54 -6.74
C GLU A 398 5.02 49.84 -6.07
N LYS A 399 4.55 50.13 -4.85
CA LYS A 399 4.97 51.30 -4.05
C LYS A 399 6.35 51.09 -3.39
N THR A 400 6.91 49.90 -3.41
CA THR A 400 8.19 49.60 -2.75
C THR A 400 9.38 49.89 -3.68
N LYS A 401 10.49 50.41 -3.10
CA LYS A 401 11.76 50.59 -3.82
C LYS A 401 12.32 49.29 -4.41
N PHE A 402 11.98 48.15 -3.79
CA PHE A 402 12.38 46.81 -4.24
C PHE A 402 11.79 46.46 -5.62
N PHE A 403 10.49 46.74 -5.83
CA PHE A 403 9.83 46.48 -7.11
C PHE A 403 10.49 47.21 -8.28
N HIS A 404 10.95 48.45 -8.08
CA HIS A 404 11.59 49.26 -9.12
C HIS A 404 12.98 48.75 -9.52
N LYS A 405 13.66 47.99 -8.63
CA LYS A 405 14.96 47.36 -8.91
C LYS A 405 14.86 46.03 -9.70
N LEU A 406 13.64 45.49 -9.80
CA LEU A 406 13.42 44.23 -10.51
C LEU A 406 13.52 44.40 -12.04
N SER A 407 13.90 43.31 -12.75
CA SER A 407 13.93 43.28 -14.22
C SER A 407 12.54 43.57 -14.83
N PHE A 408 12.51 44.04 -16.07
CA PHE A 408 11.25 44.23 -16.81
C PHE A 408 10.40 42.97 -16.82
N GLY A 409 11.01 41.82 -17.09
CA GLY A 409 10.31 40.54 -17.14
C GLY A 409 9.67 40.17 -15.81
N THR A 410 10.41 40.31 -14.71
CA THR A 410 9.89 40.00 -13.36
C THR A 410 8.73 40.91 -12.98
N ARG A 411 8.85 42.24 -13.23
CA ARG A 411 7.76 43.21 -12.98
C ARG A 411 6.52 42.87 -13.81
N TRP A 412 6.69 42.54 -15.08
CA TRP A 412 5.61 42.10 -15.97
C TRP A 412 4.90 40.88 -15.42
N ASN A 413 5.66 39.85 -15.08
CA ASN A 413 5.13 38.57 -14.57
C ASN A 413 4.41 38.74 -13.23
N MET A 414 4.94 39.54 -12.29
CA MET A 414 4.27 39.83 -11.03
C MET A 414 2.92 40.52 -11.23
N ARG A 415 2.86 41.51 -12.12
CA ARG A 415 1.60 42.19 -12.48
C ARG A 415 0.61 41.25 -13.10
N ASP A 416 1.03 40.35 -13.96
CA ASP A 416 0.17 39.39 -14.62
C ASP A 416 -0.38 38.34 -13.64
N ILE A 417 0.45 37.85 -12.73
CA ILE A 417 0.05 36.93 -11.67
C ILE A 417 -1.09 37.50 -10.83
N VAL A 418 -0.97 38.74 -10.38
CA VAL A 418 -1.98 39.35 -9.53
C VAL A 418 -3.22 39.80 -10.32
N ARG A 419 -3.05 40.15 -11.58
CA ARG A 419 -4.14 40.60 -12.46
C ARG A 419 -5.07 39.45 -12.83
N HIS A 420 -4.50 38.24 -13.05
CA HIS A 420 -5.25 37.08 -13.49
C HIS A 420 -5.33 36.02 -12.38
N LYS A 421 -5.85 36.40 -11.20
CA LYS A 421 -5.92 35.58 -9.99
C LYS A 421 -6.46 34.17 -10.22
N SER A 422 -7.56 34.02 -10.99
CA SER A 422 -8.15 32.70 -11.28
C SER A 422 -7.20 31.78 -12.04
N ARG A 423 -6.49 32.31 -13.06
CA ARG A 423 -5.51 31.55 -13.83
C ARG A 423 -4.33 31.13 -12.95
N THR A 424 -3.80 32.06 -12.19
CA THR A 424 -2.68 31.83 -11.27
C THR A 424 -3.03 30.77 -10.21
N ALA A 425 -4.21 30.91 -9.58
CA ALA A 425 -4.68 29.94 -8.60
C ALA A 425 -4.78 28.54 -9.19
N MET A 426 -5.31 28.40 -10.40
CA MET A 426 -5.44 27.10 -11.05
C MET A 426 -4.09 26.47 -11.43
N SER A 427 -3.14 27.30 -11.91
CA SER A 427 -1.77 26.79 -12.16
C SER A 427 -1.11 26.35 -10.88
N LEU A 428 -1.28 27.10 -9.79
CA LEU A 428 -0.77 26.75 -8.47
C LEU A 428 -1.40 25.44 -7.95
N ILE A 429 -2.72 25.29 -8.03
CA ILE A 429 -3.41 24.06 -7.58
C ILE A 429 -2.89 22.83 -8.34
N GLY A 430 -2.71 22.95 -9.67
CA GLY A 430 -2.15 21.86 -10.46
C GLY A 430 -0.72 21.51 -10.06
N ILE A 431 0.15 22.51 -9.86
CA ILE A 431 1.53 22.28 -9.44
C ILE A 431 1.59 21.74 -8.01
N ILE A 432 0.84 22.30 -7.09
CA ILE A 432 0.75 21.86 -5.70
C ILE A 432 0.30 20.39 -5.65
N GLY A 433 -0.78 20.03 -6.36
CA GLY A 433 -1.30 18.67 -6.38
C GLY A 433 -0.28 17.66 -6.91
N CYS A 434 0.41 17.98 -8.01
CA CYS A 434 1.48 17.11 -8.54
C CYS A 434 2.66 17.02 -7.55
N THR A 435 3.04 18.13 -6.91
CA THR A 435 4.11 18.13 -5.90
C THR A 435 3.74 17.26 -4.69
N ILE A 436 2.49 17.34 -4.22
CA ILE A 436 1.97 16.48 -3.14
C ILE A 436 2.14 15.01 -3.49
N LEU A 437 1.68 14.60 -4.69
CA LEU A 437 1.77 13.21 -5.12
C LEU A 437 3.22 12.74 -5.25
N ILE A 438 4.11 13.54 -5.83
CA ILE A 438 5.51 13.17 -6.02
C ILE A 438 6.22 13.02 -4.67
N ILE A 439 6.11 14.03 -3.77
CA ILE A 439 6.82 13.99 -2.48
C ILE A 439 6.24 12.93 -1.53
N ALA A 440 4.93 12.68 -1.57
CA ALA A 440 4.31 11.62 -0.78
C ALA A 440 4.78 10.24 -1.26
N SER A 441 4.86 10.02 -2.58
CA SER A 441 5.32 8.74 -3.15
C SER A 441 6.81 8.51 -2.86
N LEU A 442 7.68 9.50 -3.06
CA LEU A 442 9.11 9.38 -2.75
C LEU A 442 9.36 9.27 -1.25
N GLY A 443 8.62 10.01 -0.44
CA GLY A 443 8.70 9.94 1.01
C GLY A 443 8.22 8.60 1.57
N MET A 444 7.26 7.93 0.93
CA MET A 444 6.87 6.55 1.28
C MET A 444 8.05 5.59 1.10
N LYS A 445 8.75 5.69 -0.04
CA LYS A 445 9.97 4.90 -0.28
C LYS A 445 11.06 5.18 0.75
N ASP A 446 11.33 6.46 1.04
CA ASP A 446 12.35 6.84 2.04
C ASP A 446 12.00 6.34 3.43
N THR A 447 10.72 6.44 3.81
CA THR A 447 10.22 5.94 5.10
C THR A 447 10.43 4.44 5.21
N MET A 448 10.10 3.69 4.17
CA MET A 448 10.29 2.24 4.13
C MET A 448 11.77 1.86 4.21
N ASN A 449 12.63 2.50 3.44
CA ASN A 449 14.07 2.28 3.51
C ASN A 449 14.63 2.60 4.90
N SER A 450 14.18 3.70 5.51
CA SER A 450 14.59 4.07 6.87
C SER A 450 14.13 3.05 7.91
N PHE A 451 12.90 2.57 7.79
CA PHE A 451 12.34 1.54 8.66
C PHE A 451 13.19 0.25 8.61
N LEU A 452 13.54 -0.21 7.42
CA LEU A 452 14.38 -1.39 7.26
C LEU A 452 15.79 -1.19 7.82
N ASN A 453 16.43 -0.06 7.54
CA ASN A 453 17.75 0.23 8.07
C ASN A 453 17.78 0.29 9.60
N ILE A 454 16.75 0.90 10.22
CA ILE A 454 16.65 0.98 11.67
C ILE A 454 16.54 -0.40 12.28
N TYR A 455 15.66 -1.23 11.75
CA TYR A 455 15.40 -2.54 12.32
C TYR A 455 16.53 -3.53 12.06
N TYR A 456 17.01 -3.63 10.82
CA TYR A 456 17.96 -4.69 10.44
C TYR A 456 19.43 -4.30 10.59
N ASP A 457 19.81 -3.12 10.15
CA ASP A 457 21.23 -2.72 10.24
C ASP A 457 21.60 -2.21 11.62
N ASN A 458 20.69 -1.53 12.28
CA ASN A 458 20.92 -0.97 13.61
C ASN A 458 20.54 -1.92 14.75
N GLY A 459 19.44 -2.69 14.59
CA GLY A 459 18.93 -3.56 15.64
C GLY A 459 19.56 -4.96 15.66
N LEU A 460 19.92 -5.51 14.49
CA LEU A 460 20.44 -6.87 14.40
C LEU A 460 21.96 -6.88 14.22
N ASN A 461 22.69 -7.11 15.32
CA ASN A 461 24.16 -7.18 15.35
C ASN A 461 24.65 -8.62 15.38
N TYR A 462 24.08 -9.47 14.53
CA TYR A 462 24.44 -10.89 14.41
C TYR A 462 24.47 -11.33 12.94
N SER A 463 25.12 -12.46 12.64
CA SER A 463 25.13 -13.06 11.31
C SER A 463 24.08 -14.16 11.14
N SER A 464 23.84 -14.93 12.22
CA SER A 464 22.87 -16.04 12.20
C SER A 464 22.10 -16.15 13.51
N ARG A 465 20.86 -16.60 13.41
CA ARG A 465 20.01 -17.05 14.51
C ARG A 465 19.85 -18.54 14.44
N ILE A 466 20.23 -19.24 15.50
CA ILE A 466 20.12 -20.70 15.65
C ILE A 466 18.89 -20.97 16.49
N PHE A 467 17.92 -21.71 15.98
CA PHE A 467 16.73 -22.12 16.71
C PHE A 467 16.94 -23.49 17.31
N PHE A 468 16.51 -23.66 18.56
CA PHE A 468 16.56 -24.92 19.28
C PHE A 468 15.37 -25.82 18.96
N THR A 469 15.59 -27.13 19.06
CA THR A 469 14.49 -28.10 19.09
C THR A 469 13.77 -28.07 20.43
N GLU A 470 12.50 -28.43 20.45
CA GLU A 470 11.70 -28.49 21.68
C GLU A 470 12.23 -29.55 22.67
N THR A 471 12.93 -30.55 22.15
CA THR A 471 13.54 -31.64 22.93
C THR A 471 14.95 -31.31 23.44
N ALA A 472 15.50 -30.16 23.07
CA ALA A 472 16.83 -29.76 23.49
C ALA A 472 16.87 -29.47 25.00
N THR A 473 17.78 -30.14 25.73
CA THR A 473 17.97 -29.90 27.15
C THR A 473 18.67 -28.55 27.43
N ASP A 474 18.48 -28.00 28.61
CA ASP A 474 19.13 -26.73 28.98
C ASP A 474 20.66 -26.84 28.94
N GLU A 475 21.23 -28.02 29.18
CA GLU A 475 22.66 -28.25 29.05
C GLU A 475 23.13 -28.16 27.61
N GLN A 476 22.41 -28.79 26.69
CA GLN A 476 22.69 -28.71 25.25
C GLN A 476 22.55 -27.28 24.72
N LYS A 477 21.52 -26.56 25.15
CA LYS A 477 21.34 -25.15 24.79
C LYS A 477 22.52 -24.29 25.27
N ARG A 478 22.93 -24.44 26.53
CA ARG A 478 24.09 -23.71 27.08
C ARG A 478 25.40 -24.08 26.38
N GLU A 479 25.61 -25.33 26.01
CA GLU A 479 26.79 -25.76 25.25
C GLU A 479 26.85 -25.03 23.89
N ILE A 480 25.74 -24.96 23.17
CA ILE A 480 25.60 -24.28 21.86
C ILE A 480 25.81 -22.77 22.02
N ILE A 481 25.20 -22.14 23.04
CA ILE A 481 25.36 -20.71 23.34
C ILE A 481 26.84 -20.38 23.56
N ASN A 482 27.54 -21.21 24.34
CA ASN A 482 28.98 -20.99 24.64
C ASN A 482 29.85 -21.30 23.42
N LYS A 483 29.55 -22.38 22.68
CA LYS A 483 30.31 -22.77 21.49
C LYS A 483 30.31 -21.70 20.40
N TYR A 484 29.18 -21.05 20.20
CA TYR A 484 29.02 -20.04 19.16
C TYR A 484 29.04 -18.61 19.67
N GLU A 485 29.42 -18.41 20.94
CA GLU A 485 29.55 -17.09 21.58
C GLU A 485 28.34 -16.17 21.33
N GLY A 486 27.14 -16.73 21.44
CA GLY A 486 25.90 -16.02 21.12
C GLY A 486 25.16 -15.52 22.37
N ASP A 487 24.27 -14.54 22.15
CA ASP A 487 23.26 -14.14 23.12
C ASP A 487 21.99 -14.96 22.88
N PHE A 488 21.37 -15.47 23.94
CA PHE A 488 20.14 -16.24 23.77
C PHE A 488 18.91 -15.34 23.76
N GLY A 489 17.85 -15.84 23.10
CA GLY A 489 16.51 -15.27 23.13
C GLY A 489 15.48 -16.32 23.51
N GLY A 490 14.37 -15.85 24.02
CA GLY A 490 13.16 -16.61 24.25
C GLY A 490 11.95 -15.70 24.07
N SER A 491 10.80 -16.26 23.79
CA SER A 491 9.57 -15.50 23.64
C SER A 491 8.40 -16.19 24.35
N VAL A 492 7.50 -15.38 24.90
CA VAL A 492 6.25 -15.84 25.51
C VAL A 492 5.11 -14.99 24.97
N SER A 493 4.05 -15.62 24.53
CA SER A 493 2.83 -14.87 24.18
C SER A 493 2.13 -14.43 25.46
N VAL A 494 1.89 -13.13 25.59
CA VAL A 494 1.23 -12.53 26.75
C VAL A 494 0.03 -11.69 26.34
N GLN A 495 -0.93 -11.55 27.22
CA GLN A 495 -2.02 -10.59 27.06
C GLN A 495 -1.69 -9.29 27.79
N VAL A 496 -1.85 -8.17 27.09
CA VAL A 496 -1.78 -6.81 27.62
C VAL A 496 -3.10 -6.12 27.29
N GLU A 497 -3.85 -5.71 28.31
CA GLU A 497 -5.16 -5.05 28.12
C GLU A 497 -6.10 -5.83 27.16
N GLY A 498 -6.09 -7.17 27.24
CA GLY A 498 -6.91 -8.04 26.39
C GLY A 498 -6.39 -8.29 24.97
N LYS A 499 -5.23 -7.73 24.60
CA LYS A 499 -4.56 -8.00 23.32
C LYS A 499 -3.38 -8.94 23.53
N THR A 500 -3.25 -9.93 22.67
CA THR A 500 -2.09 -10.84 22.65
C THR A 500 -0.91 -10.15 21.96
N VAL A 501 0.22 -10.07 22.67
CA VAL A 501 1.49 -9.53 22.20
C VAL A 501 2.63 -10.48 22.54
N SER A 502 3.77 -10.36 21.84
CA SER A 502 4.97 -11.11 22.20
C SER A 502 5.72 -10.40 23.32
N LEU A 503 6.07 -11.14 24.37
CA LEU A 503 7.05 -10.75 25.36
C LEU A 503 8.36 -11.46 25.03
N ASP A 504 9.34 -10.70 24.51
CA ASP A 504 10.62 -11.22 24.09
C ASP A 504 11.65 -11.01 25.22
N ILE A 505 12.38 -12.07 25.54
CA ILE A 505 13.36 -12.09 26.60
C ILE A 505 14.74 -12.28 25.97
N TYR A 506 15.69 -11.42 26.29
CA TYR A 506 17.05 -11.47 25.72
C TYR A 506 18.14 -11.49 26.80
N ASP A 507 19.14 -12.35 26.57
CA ASP A 507 20.48 -12.14 27.13
C ASP A 507 21.18 -11.05 26.28
N ILE A 508 21.78 -10.09 26.94
CA ILE A 508 22.42 -8.93 26.29
C ILE A 508 23.92 -8.88 26.59
N THR A 509 24.51 -9.98 27.03
CA THR A 509 25.90 -10.00 27.54
C THR A 509 26.93 -9.78 26.42
N ARG A 510 26.64 -10.16 25.17
CA ARG A 510 27.54 -10.08 24.01
C ARG A 510 27.09 -9.09 22.93
N ASP A 511 26.02 -8.30 23.23
CA ASP A 511 25.53 -7.22 22.35
C ASP A 511 25.15 -7.67 20.92
N LYS A 512 24.59 -8.88 20.79
CA LYS A 512 24.14 -9.44 19.50
C LYS A 512 22.81 -8.89 19.06
N VAL A 513 21.94 -8.51 20.01
CA VAL A 513 20.66 -7.85 19.74
C VAL A 513 20.70 -6.46 20.32
N ARG A 514 20.46 -5.47 19.49
CA ARG A 514 20.43 -4.05 19.84
C ARG A 514 19.05 -3.49 19.62
N PHE A 515 18.76 -2.40 20.30
CA PHE A 515 17.47 -1.71 20.22
C PHE A 515 17.70 -0.25 19.84
N VAL A 516 16.69 0.35 19.24
CA VAL A 516 16.69 1.74 18.80
C VAL A 516 15.57 2.47 19.52
N ASN A 517 15.86 3.60 20.15
CA ASN A 517 14.86 4.41 20.85
C ASN A 517 14.06 5.30 19.88
N ASP A 518 13.13 6.08 20.40
CA ASP A 518 12.29 7.04 19.67
C ASP A 518 13.09 8.15 18.96
N ASN A 519 14.33 8.39 19.37
CA ASN A 519 15.26 9.37 18.76
C ASN A 519 16.18 8.76 17.70
N ASP A 520 15.97 7.50 17.33
CA ASP A 520 16.80 6.72 16.40
C ASP A 520 18.22 6.44 16.94
N GLU A 521 18.41 6.51 18.26
CA GLU A 521 19.67 6.19 18.93
C GLU A 521 19.68 4.74 19.41
N LYS A 522 20.81 4.06 19.24
CA LYS A 522 21.02 2.70 19.75
C LYS A 522 21.13 2.74 21.27
N PHE A 523 20.48 1.80 21.92
CA PHE A 523 20.59 1.63 23.36
C PHE A 523 20.60 0.15 23.74
N THR A 524 21.10 -0.14 24.93
CA THR A 524 21.10 -1.47 25.52
C THR A 524 20.01 -1.55 26.58
N LEU A 525 19.31 -2.68 26.68
CA LEU A 525 18.29 -2.91 27.69
C LEU A 525 18.88 -2.82 29.10
N GLY A 526 18.14 -2.28 30.04
CA GLY A 526 18.46 -2.31 31.46
C GLY A 526 17.64 -3.38 32.18
N ASP A 527 18.14 -3.79 33.37
CA ASP A 527 17.49 -4.79 34.23
C ASP A 527 16.46 -4.17 35.20
N ASP A 528 15.99 -2.95 34.91
CA ASP A 528 15.12 -2.14 35.77
C ASP A 528 13.64 -2.14 35.36
N GLY A 529 13.31 -2.69 34.21
CA GLY A 529 11.94 -2.72 33.73
C GLY A 529 11.76 -3.35 32.34
N ALA A 530 10.56 -3.21 31.83
CA ALA A 530 10.17 -3.66 30.51
C ALA A 530 10.29 -2.51 29.51
N TYR A 531 10.76 -2.82 28.32
CA TYR A 531 10.74 -1.90 27.19
C TYR A 531 9.56 -2.26 26.29
N ILE A 532 8.75 -1.28 25.93
CA ILE A 532 7.57 -1.48 25.09
C ILE A 532 7.76 -0.80 23.74
N CYS A 533 7.28 -1.43 22.68
CA CYS A 533 7.33 -0.79 21.36
C CYS A 533 6.41 0.45 21.36
N MET A 534 6.79 1.45 20.57
CA MET A 534 6.07 2.73 20.50
C MET A 534 4.59 2.55 20.14
N ARG A 535 4.25 1.52 19.37
CA ARG A 535 2.88 1.20 18.99
C ARG A 535 2.02 0.78 20.17
N ILE A 536 2.52 -0.13 21.01
CA ILE A 536 1.85 -0.53 22.25
C ILE A 536 1.71 0.67 23.18
N ALA A 537 2.77 1.50 23.27
CA ALA A 537 2.75 2.72 24.09
C ALA A 537 1.66 3.70 23.64
N GLU A 538 1.51 3.95 22.34
CA GLU A 538 0.47 4.82 21.79
C GLU A 538 -0.93 4.24 22.00
N LYS A 539 -1.09 2.92 21.77
CA LYS A 539 -2.39 2.23 21.82
C LYS A 539 -2.99 2.22 23.23
N PHE A 540 -2.16 1.97 24.24
CA PHE A 540 -2.58 1.89 25.63
C PHE A 540 -2.25 3.16 26.44
N GLY A 541 -1.69 4.17 25.83
CA GLY A 541 -1.34 5.44 26.47
C GLY A 541 -0.21 5.32 27.51
N LEU A 542 0.65 4.29 27.40
CA LEU A 542 1.72 3.98 28.36
C LEU A 542 2.94 4.87 28.12
N LYS A 543 3.57 5.30 29.21
CA LYS A 543 4.77 6.13 29.22
C LYS A 543 5.83 5.52 30.12
N LYS A 544 7.08 5.95 29.95
CA LYS A 544 8.17 5.59 30.85
C LYS A 544 7.81 5.87 32.30
N GLY A 545 7.92 4.86 33.15
CA GLY A 545 7.59 4.88 34.57
C GLY A 545 6.19 4.35 34.91
N ASP A 546 5.31 4.15 33.92
CA ASP A 546 4.00 3.56 34.13
C ASP A 546 4.10 2.06 34.40
N SER A 547 3.12 1.51 35.11
CA SER A 547 3.01 0.07 35.35
C SER A 547 1.89 -0.52 34.51
N PHE A 548 2.09 -1.70 33.98
CA PHE A 548 1.09 -2.45 33.24
C PHE A 548 1.16 -3.94 33.59
N SER A 549 0.06 -4.64 33.39
CA SER A 549 -0.04 -6.06 33.69
C SER A 549 0.11 -6.90 32.43
N VAL A 550 0.86 -7.99 32.53
CA VAL A 550 0.95 -9.02 31.50
C VAL A 550 0.50 -10.37 32.08
N SER A 551 -0.24 -11.13 31.27
CA SER A 551 -0.67 -12.49 31.62
C SER A 551 -0.17 -13.44 30.54
N PRO A 552 0.69 -14.41 30.85
CA PRO A 552 1.11 -15.40 29.87
C PRO A 552 -0.12 -16.13 29.32
N PHE A 553 -0.14 -16.33 28.03
CA PHE A 553 -1.29 -16.91 27.35
C PHE A 553 -1.57 -18.32 27.85
N GLY A 554 -2.80 -18.58 28.27
CA GLY A 554 -3.23 -19.88 28.79
C GLY A 554 -2.97 -20.11 30.27
N THR A 555 -2.58 -19.07 31.03
CA THR A 555 -2.45 -19.11 32.48
C THR A 555 -3.30 -18.01 33.14
N ASP A 556 -3.66 -18.19 34.41
CA ASP A 556 -4.31 -17.16 35.22
C ASP A 556 -3.30 -16.26 35.96
N ASP A 557 -2.02 -16.47 35.74
CA ASP A 557 -0.95 -15.70 36.38
C ASP A 557 -0.88 -14.29 35.80
N VAL A 558 -0.74 -13.30 36.68
CA VAL A 558 -0.62 -11.88 36.30
C VAL A 558 0.68 -11.32 36.85
N TYR A 559 1.49 -10.76 35.95
CA TYR A 559 2.75 -10.13 36.31
C TYR A 559 2.68 -8.62 36.03
N ASN A 560 3.10 -7.83 37.03
CA ASN A 560 3.14 -6.37 36.90
C ASN A 560 4.54 -5.93 36.48
N LEU A 561 4.60 -5.26 35.33
CA LEU A 561 5.85 -4.73 34.76
C LEU A 561 5.84 -3.21 34.80
N VAL A 562 7.04 -2.62 34.91
CA VAL A 562 7.23 -1.18 34.87
C VAL A 562 7.89 -0.82 33.53
N VAL A 563 7.38 0.20 32.85
CA VAL A 563 7.95 0.69 31.58
C VAL A 563 9.26 1.40 31.85
N ALA A 564 10.39 0.77 31.52
CA ALA A 564 11.73 1.36 31.58
C ALA A 564 12.03 2.31 30.41
N GLY A 565 11.47 2.02 29.25
CA GLY A 565 11.68 2.84 28.06
C GLY A 565 10.81 2.42 26.89
N LEU A 566 10.89 3.23 25.83
CA LEU A 566 10.21 2.96 24.55
C LEU A 566 11.27 2.61 23.50
N PHE A 567 10.92 1.69 22.60
CA PHE A 567 11.79 1.32 21.50
C PHE A 567 11.00 1.17 20.19
N ARG A 568 11.75 1.23 19.08
CA ARG A 568 11.20 1.06 17.75
C ARG A 568 11.23 -0.41 17.35
N SER A 569 10.13 -0.92 16.85
CA SER A 569 9.97 -2.31 16.44
C SER A 569 9.10 -2.45 15.20
N VAL A 570 9.38 -3.47 14.39
CA VAL A 570 8.51 -3.86 13.27
C VAL A 570 7.24 -4.56 13.73
N SER A 571 7.22 -5.12 14.93
CA SER A 571 6.08 -5.85 15.49
C SER A 571 5.66 -5.26 16.83
N GLU A 572 4.42 -5.54 17.22
CA GLU A 572 3.91 -5.19 18.54
C GLU A 572 4.50 -6.18 19.56
N ASN A 573 5.54 -5.76 20.27
CA ASN A 573 6.19 -6.58 21.28
C ASN A 573 6.61 -5.77 22.50
N VAL A 574 6.82 -6.50 23.59
CA VAL A 574 7.42 -6.05 24.84
C VAL A 574 8.75 -6.78 24.99
N VAL A 575 9.77 -6.11 25.42
CA VAL A 575 11.13 -6.70 25.56
C VAL A 575 11.62 -6.53 26.98
N ILE A 576 12.18 -7.59 27.56
CA ILE A 576 12.81 -7.59 28.87
C ILE A 576 14.14 -8.34 28.82
N THR A 577 14.99 -8.09 29.80
CA THR A 577 16.21 -8.91 30.00
C THR A 577 15.87 -10.21 30.74
N ASP A 578 16.70 -11.23 30.57
CA ASP A 578 16.64 -12.49 31.32
C ASP A 578 16.66 -12.28 32.83
N LYS A 579 17.49 -11.32 33.30
CA LYS A 579 17.57 -10.95 34.72
C LYS A 579 16.28 -10.30 35.23
N TYR A 580 15.64 -9.46 34.43
CA TYR A 580 14.36 -8.87 34.82
C TYR A 580 13.24 -9.92 34.81
N ALA A 581 13.25 -10.86 33.84
CA ALA A 581 12.34 -12.00 33.85
C ALA A 581 12.49 -12.87 35.11
N ALA A 582 13.75 -13.16 35.51
CA ALA A 582 14.04 -13.88 36.76
C ALA A 582 13.55 -13.13 38.01
N LYS A 583 13.70 -11.79 38.03
CA LYS A 583 13.25 -10.94 39.14
C LYS A 583 11.73 -10.90 39.27
N THR A 584 11.01 -10.91 38.14
CA THR A 584 9.53 -10.87 38.13
C THR A 584 8.91 -12.26 38.20
N GLY A 585 9.70 -13.32 38.04
CA GLY A 585 9.25 -14.71 38.06
C GLY A 585 8.50 -15.15 36.80
N ILE A 586 8.64 -14.44 35.70
CA ILE A 586 7.99 -14.80 34.41
C ILE A 586 8.69 -16.04 33.85
N PRO A 587 7.94 -17.14 33.61
CA PRO A 587 8.50 -18.33 33.00
C PRO A 587 8.73 -18.11 31.50
N TYR A 588 9.87 -18.57 30.99
CA TYR A 588 10.16 -18.55 29.55
C TYR A 588 11.05 -19.73 29.18
N VAL A 589 11.07 -20.04 27.89
CA VAL A 589 11.93 -21.06 27.31
C VAL A 589 12.91 -20.40 26.35
N ILE A 590 14.18 -20.76 26.48
CA ILE A 590 15.19 -20.33 25.50
C ILE A 590 14.88 -21.05 24.18
N ASP A 591 14.58 -20.30 23.14
CA ASP A 591 14.19 -20.79 21.83
C ASP A 591 15.27 -20.62 20.76
N SER A 592 16.18 -19.66 20.95
CA SER A 592 17.17 -19.31 19.94
C SER A 592 18.44 -18.70 20.51
N VAL A 593 19.47 -18.68 19.65
CA VAL A 593 20.77 -18.01 19.90
C VAL A 593 21.12 -17.13 18.71
N TYR A 594 21.55 -15.92 18.99
CA TYR A 594 22.05 -14.94 18.05
C TYR A 594 23.57 -14.93 18.06
N THR A 595 24.21 -15.16 16.93
CA THR A 595 25.67 -15.30 16.82
C THR A 595 26.24 -14.65 15.57
N ASP A 596 27.54 -14.31 15.61
CA ASP A 596 28.26 -13.80 14.43
C ASP A 596 28.72 -14.93 13.48
N VAL A 597 28.56 -16.18 13.88
CA VAL A 597 28.94 -17.33 13.08
C VAL A 597 28.01 -17.43 11.86
N ALA A 598 28.59 -17.59 10.68
CA ALA A 598 27.80 -17.73 9.46
C ALA A 598 26.99 -19.05 9.48
N LYS A 599 25.82 -19.05 8.83
CA LYS A 599 24.94 -20.22 8.73
C LYS A 599 25.68 -21.46 8.24
N SER A 600 26.63 -21.30 7.29
CA SER A 600 27.44 -22.41 6.73
C SER A 600 28.36 -23.08 7.75
N ASP A 601 28.74 -22.35 8.79
CA ASP A 601 29.75 -22.79 9.78
C ASP A 601 29.09 -23.36 11.04
N VAL A 602 27.76 -23.33 11.11
CA VAL A 602 27.00 -23.94 12.19
C VAL A 602 26.87 -25.45 11.92
N VAL A 603 27.47 -26.25 12.79
CA VAL A 603 27.39 -27.71 12.71
C VAL A 603 26.04 -28.16 13.25
N GLN A 604 25.27 -28.86 12.42
CA GLN A 604 23.97 -29.44 12.81
C GLN A 604 24.13 -30.41 13.97
N SER A 605 23.21 -30.34 14.92
CA SER A 605 23.11 -31.28 16.04
C SER A 605 21.65 -31.56 16.38
N ASP A 606 21.37 -32.59 17.14
CA ASP A 606 19.98 -32.93 17.55
C ASP A 606 19.27 -31.82 18.32
N ALA A 607 20.01 -30.89 18.89
CA ALA A 607 19.47 -29.75 19.63
C ALA A 607 19.18 -28.54 18.73
N ILE A 608 19.63 -28.53 17.47
CA ILE A 608 19.43 -27.42 16.53
C ILE A 608 18.30 -27.75 15.56
N LYS A 609 17.21 -27.00 15.65
CA LYS A 609 16.06 -27.12 14.76
C LYS A 609 16.37 -26.53 13.37
N SER A 610 16.91 -25.32 13.35
CA SER A 610 17.23 -24.62 12.11
C SER A 610 18.16 -23.45 12.35
N VAL A 611 18.82 -22.97 11.28
CA VAL A 611 19.68 -21.80 11.30
C VAL A 611 19.17 -20.80 10.25
N GLN A 612 18.84 -19.60 10.70
CA GLN A 612 18.42 -18.50 9.84
C GLN A 612 19.57 -17.50 9.73
N SER A 613 19.99 -17.14 8.52
CA SER A 613 20.99 -16.09 8.34
C SER A 613 20.30 -14.70 8.26
N LYS A 614 20.94 -13.68 8.80
CA LYS A 614 20.52 -12.29 8.64
C LYS A 614 20.37 -11.92 7.15
N GLN A 615 21.27 -12.43 6.31
CA GLN A 615 21.23 -12.16 4.87
C GLN A 615 19.93 -12.65 4.20
N MET A 616 19.44 -13.83 4.57
CA MET A 616 18.17 -14.35 4.02
C MET A 616 16.98 -13.44 4.37
N ILE A 617 16.98 -12.87 5.57
CA ILE A 617 15.96 -11.90 5.98
C ILE A 617 16.08 -10.65 5.12
N MET A 618 17.30 -10.13 4.94
CA MET A 618 17.53 -8.92 4.14
C MET A 618 17.15 -9.13 2.66
N ASP A 619 17.47 -10.27 2.08
CA ASP A 619 17.12 -10.59 0.69
C ASP A 619 15.58 -10.59 0.48
N SER A 620 14.82 -11.08 1.47
CA SER A 620 13.35 -11.03 1.43
C SER A 620 12.81 -9.60 1.42
N PHE A 621 13.51 -8.67 2.09
CA PHE A 621 13.16 -7.26 2.09
C PHE A 621 13.51 -6.56 0.79
N GLU A 622 14.58 -6.91 0.12
CA GLU A 622 14.90 -6.36 -1.20
C GLU A 622 13.78 -6.66 -2.20
N VAL A 623 13.18 -7.85 -2.13
CA VAL A 623 12.01 -8.19 -2.92
C VAL A 623 10.84 -7.25 -2.59
N PHE A 624 10.54 -7.06 -1.31
CA PHE A 624 9.48 -6.15 -0.86
C PHE A 624 9.73 -4.70 -1.30
N LEU A 625 10.97 -4.20 -1.16
CA LEU A 625 11.33 -2.86 -1.63
C LEU A 625 11.19 -2.70 -3.14
N SER A 626 11.55 -3.71 -3.91
CA SER A 626 11.39 -3.67 -5.38
C SER A 626 9.92 -3.56 -5.78
N MET A 627 9.03 -4.16 -4.99
CA MET A 627 7.59 -4.06 -5.16
C MET A 627 7.08 -2.65 -4.87
N MET A 628 7.50 -2.06 -3.76
CA MET A 628 7.16 -0.68 -3.40
C MET A 628 7.67 0.31 -4.46
N ASP A 629 8.86 0.08 -5.01
CA ASP A 629 9.42 0.91 -6.08
C ASP A 629 8.52 0.96 -7.32
N MET A 630 7.93 -0.15 -7.71
CA MET A 630 6.99 -0.20 -8.84
C MET A 630 5.75 0.69 -8.59
N MET A 631 5.17 0.64 -7.39
CA MET A 631 4.05 1.51 -7.01
C MET A 631 4.46 2.98 -7.01
N VAL A 632 5.63 3.30 -6.46
CA VAL A 632 6.18 4.68 -6.45
C VAL A 632 6.36 5.18 -7.88
N TYR A 633 6.93 4.39 -8.79
CA TYR A 633 7.09 4.78 -10.21
C TYR A 633 5.76 5.00 -10.91
N LEU A 634 4.74 4.20 -10.62
CA LEU A 634 3.40 4.36 -11.17
C LEU A 634 2.76 5.68 -10.69
N LEU A 635 2.85 5.98 -9.41
CA LEU A 635 2.29 7.18 -8.80
C LEU A 635 3.03 8.45 -9.25
N VAL A 636 4.36 8.44 -9.25
CA VAL A 636 5.19 9.56 -9.73
C VAL A 636 4.95 9.78 -11.23
N GLY A 637 4.93 8.71 -12.03
CA GLY A 637 4.61 8.78 -13.46
C GLY A 637 3.22 9.35 -13.73
N GLY A 638 2.21 8.91 -12.99
CA GLY A 638 0.85 9.44 -13.04
C GLY A 638 0.78 10.92 -12.65
N ALA A 639 1.48 11.31 -11.58
CA ALA A 639 1.57 12.71 -11.15
C ALA A 639 2.25 13.61 -12.18
N LEU A 640 3.34 13.15 -12.79
CA LEU A 640 4.02 13.87 -13.88
C LEU A 640 3.13 14.02 -15.10
N LEU A 641 2.45 12.96 -15.53
CA LEU A 641 1.51 13.01 -16.66
C LEU A 641 0.39 14.02 -16.36
N LEU A 642 -0.24 13.92 -15.19
CA LEU A 642 -1.26 14.86 -14.77
C LEU A 642 -0.75 16.30 -14.80
N GLY A 643 0.42 16.56 -14.23
CA GLY A 643 1.03 17.87 -14.18
C GLY A 643 1.34 18.44 -15.57
N ILE A 644 1.89 17.64 -16.46
CA ILE A 644 2.15 18.03 -17.85
C ILE A 644 0.84 18.41 -18.55
N ILE A 645 -0.22 17.60 -18.41
CA ILE A 645 -1.51 17.85 -19.04
C ILE A 645 -2.14 19.14 -18.49
N VAL A 646 -2.15 19.33 -17.17
CA VAL A 646 -2.69 20.52 -16.50
C VAL A 646 -1.94 21.78 -16.95
N LEU A 647 -0.61 21.76 -16.82
CA LEU A 647 0.22 22.93 -17.18
C LEU A 647 0.17 23.22 -18.67
N TYR A 648 0.15 22.19 -19.54
CA TYR A 648 0.03 22.38 -20.98
C TYR A 648 -1.32 23.00 -21.35
N ASN A 649 -2.41 22.54 -20.76
CA ASN A 649 -3.74 23.09 -20.95
C ASN A 649 -3.76 24.59 -20.54
N LEU A 650 -3.31 24.88 -19.33
CA LEU A 650 -3.27 26.27 -18.82
C LEU A 650 -2.27 27.14 -19.61
N GLY A 651 -1.13 26.59 -20.01
CA GLY A 651 -0.14 27.29 -20.82
C GLY A 651 -0.65 27.65 -22.21
N THR A 652 -1.31 26.71 -22.89
CA THR A 652 -1.90 26.99 -24.21
C THR A 652 -3.04 28.00 -24.14
N MET A 653 -3.77 27.98 -23.04
CA MET A 653 -4.85 28.93 -22.80
C MET A 653 -4.32 30.32 -22.49
N SER A 654 -3.31 30.41 -21.63
CA SER A 654 -2.59 31.66 -21.35
C SER A 654 -1.99 32.27 -22.63
N TYR A 655 -1.39 31.44 -23.49
CA TYR A 655 -0.87 31.87 -24.79
C TYR A 655 -1.97 32.53 -25.64
N THR A 656 -3.13 31.91 -25.77
CA THR A 656 -4.22 32.46 -26.57
C THR A 656 -4.82 33.74 -25.98
N GLU A 657 -4.90 33.90 -24.68
CA GLU A 657 -5.37 35.12 -24.02
C GLU A 657 -4.40 36.30 -24.23
N ARG A 658 -3.11 36.02 -24.28
CA ARG A 658 -2.04 37.01 -24.45
C ARG A 658 -1.58 37.17 -25.87
N TYR A 659 -2.27 36.57 -26.83
CA TYR A 659 -1.87 36.58 -28.25
C TYR A 659 -1.63 38.00 -28.78
N ARG A 660 -2.53 38.97 -28.47
CA ARG A 660 -2.37 40.35 -28.81
C ARG A 660 -1.19 41.01 -28.10
N GLU A 661 -1.03 40.80 -26.80
CA GLU A 661 0.09 41.35 -26.03
C GLU A 661 1.43 40.85 -26.58
N MET A 662 1.52 39.58 -26.94
CA MET A 662 2.73 39.02 -27.55
C MET A 662 2.98 39.54 -28.97
N ALA A 663 1.93 39.74 -29.75
CA ALA A 663 2.04 40.36 -31.06
C ALA A 663 2.54 41.81 -30.95
N THR A 664 2.04 42.59 -29.99
CA THR A 664 2.52 43.95 -29.69
C THR A 664 4.00 43.94 -29.30
N LEU A 665 4.42 43.01 -28.42
CA LEU A 665 5.83 42.88 -28.05
C LEU A 665 6.71 42.56 -29.30
N LYS A 666 6.20 41.69 -30.22
CA LYS A 666 6.88 41.36 -31.45
C LYS A 666 7.04 42.60 -32.36
N VAL A 667 6.00 43.39 -32.50
CA VAL A 667 6.04 44.66 -33.28
C VAL A 667 7.03 45.67 -32.67
N VAL A 668 7.13 45.73 -31.37
CA VAL A 668 8.11 46.56 -30.65
C VAL A 668 9.55 45.98 -30.73
N GLY A 669 9.74 44.85 -31.41
CA GLY A 669 11.08 44.29 -31.68
C GLY A 669 11.55 43.20 -30.74
N PHE A 670 10.69 42.64 -29.87
CA PHE A 670 11.07 41.50 -29.04
C PHE A 670 11.16 40.21 -29.87
N ARG A 671 12.29 39.50 -29.79
CA ARG A 671 12.49 38.22 -30.45
C ARG A 671 11.64 37.11 -29.79
N ASP A 672 11.22 36.12 -30.60
CA ASP A 672 10.42 34.96 -30.10
C ASP A 672 11.01 34.26 -28.87
N LYS A 673 12.36 34.13 -28.83
CA LYS A 673 13.07 33.55 -27.67
C LYS A 673 12.88 34.36 -26.39
N ARG A 674 12.83 35.72 -26.51
CA ARG A 674 12.68 36.60 -25.36
C ARG A 674 11.26 36.60 -24.83
N ILE A 675 10.26 36.50 -25.70
CA ILE A 675 8.85 36.32 -25.35
C ILE A 675 8.64 34.96 -24.67
N GLY A 676 9.24 33.89 -25.23
CA GLY A 676 9.20 32.56 -24.63
C GLY A 676 9.85 32.49 -23.23
N LYS A 677 10.96 33.23 -23.03
CA LYS A 677 11.63 33.35 -21.74
C LYS A 677 10.73 34.02 -20.68
N LEU A 678 9.99 35.08 -21.05
CA LEU A 678 9.04 35.73 -20.12
C LEU A 678 7.96 34.78 -19.62
N LEU A 679 7.42 33.92 -20.50
CA LEU A 679 6.44 32.90 -20.14
C LEU A 679 7.04 31.80 -19.25
N ALA A 680 8.26 31.37 -19.56
CA ALA A 680 8.97 30.37 -18.77
C ALA A 680 9.30 30.88 -17.36
N GLU A 681 9.76 32.13 -17.22
CA GLU A 681 10.02 32.78 -15.93
C GLU A 681 8.76 32.84 -15.06
N GLN A 682 7.59 33.11 -15.63
CA GLN A 682 6.33 33.13 -14.90
C GLN A 682 5.99 31.73 -14.35
N ASN A 683 6.07 30.70 -15.20
CA ASN A 683 5.80 29.32 -14.79
C ASN A 683 6.79 28.84 -13.73
N LEU A 684 8.06 29.24 -13.84
CA LEU A 684 9.09 28.91 -12.87
C LEU A 684 8.77 29.53 -11.49
N VAL A 685 8.35 30.79 -11.43
CA VAL A 685 7.91 31.43 -10.17
C VAL A 685 6.73 30.69 -9.56
N LEU A 686 5.74 30.31 -10.38
CA LEU A 686 4.59 29.55 -9.91
C LEU A 686 5.00 28.14 -9.43
N SER A 687 5.99 27.51 -10.08
CA SER A 687 6.51 26.21 -9.65
C SER A 687 7.21 26.29 -8.31
N VAL A 688 8.03 27.32 -8.08
CA VAL A 688 8.69 27.52 -6.78
C VAL A 688 7.65 27.72 -5.67
N ILE A 689 6.63 28.56 -5.90
CA ILE A 689 5.55 28.76 -4.93
C ILE A 689 4.78 27.45 -4.70
N GLY A 690 4.50 26.72 -5.79
CA GLY A 690 3.82 25.43 -5.72
C GLY A 690 4.59 24.38 -4.94
N ILE A 691 5.93 24.33 -5.07
CA ILE A 691 6.80 23.45 -4.29
C ILE A 691 6.78 23.82 -2.80
N ILE A 692 6.93 25.12 -2.48
CA ILE A 692 6.93 25.61 -1.09
C ILE A 692 5.64 25.23 -0.36
N ILE A 693 4.50 25.26 -1.04
CA ILE A 693 3.21 24.89 -0.46
C ILE A 693 2.96 23.38 -0.57
N GLY A 694 3.30 22.76 -1.71
CA GLY A 694 3.02 21.37 -2.01
C GLY A 694 3.83 20.39 -1.17
N VAL A 695 5.09 20.71 -0.85
CA VAL A 695 5.95 19.85 -0.03
C VAL A 695 5.41 19.65 1.39
N PRO A 696 5.06 20.68 2.16
CA PRO A 696 4.45 20.48 3.48
C PRO A 696 3.10 19.73 3.43
N LEU A 697 2.26 20.06 2.44
CA LEU A 697 0.99 19.36 2.27
C LEU A 697 1.19 17.88 1.88
N GLY A 698 2.19 17.59 1.07
CA GLY A 698 2.54 16.21 0.71
C GLY A 698 3.10 15.43 1.89
N ALA A 699 3.91 16.06 2.74
CA ALA A 699 4.37 15.46 4.00
C ALA A 699 3.19 15.15 4.94
N LEU A 700 2.21 16.05 5.06
CA LEU A 700 0.98 15.80 5.81
C LEU A 700 0.16 14.64 5.22
N THR A 701 0.05 14.58 3.90
CA THR A 701 -0.62 13.47 3.21
C THR A 701 0.08 12.15 3.48
N LEU A 702 1.41 12.11 3.39
CA LEU A 702 2.21 10.93 3.71
C LEU A 702 2.04 10.52 5.18
N SER A 703 2.11 11.47 6.11
CA SER A 703 1.90 11.18 7.54
C SER A 703 0.52 10.57 7.81
N TYR A 704 -0.52 11.05 7.12
CA TYR A 704 -1.84 10.45 7.21
C TYR A 704 -1.88 9.04 6.64
N LEU A 705 -1.30 8.84 5.45
CA LEU A 705 -1.24 7.52 4.81
C LEU A 705 -0.49 6.51 5.69
N LEU A 706 0.66 6.87 6.23
CA LEU A 706 1.43 5.99 7.12
C LEU A 706 0.67 5.58 8.38
N LYS A 707 -0.12 6.48 8.97
CA LYS A 707 -0.96 6.16 10.15
C LYS A 707 -2.05 5.14 9.84
N VAL A 708 -2.56 5.14 8.62
CA VAL A 708 -3.65 4.25 8.22
C VAL A 708 -3.11 2.95 7.63
N LEU A 709 -2.09 3.03 6.75
CA LEU A 709 -1.52 1.87 6.07
C LEU A 709 -0.62 1.03 6.97
N ALA A 710 0.10 1.64 7.90
CA ALA A 710 0.98 0.92 8.81
C ALA A 710 0.27 0.64 10.16
N SER A 711 -0.93 0.04 10.12
CA SER A 711 -1.69 -0.24 11.35
C SER A 711 -0.99 -1.26 12.26
N GLU A 712 -0.19 -2.17 11.70
CA GLU A 712 0.54 -3.22 12.42
C GLU A 712 2.02 -2.93 12.61
N TYR A 713 2.59 -1.93 11.87
CA TYR A 713 4.01 -1.60 11.92
C TYR A 713 4.24 -0.17 12.41
N GLU A 714 5.27 0.05 13.19
CA GLU A 714 5.67 1.40 13.60
C GLU A 714 6.55 2.03 12.51
N MET A 715 5.98 2.97 11.75
CA MET A 715 6.70 3.68 10.70
C MET A 715 6.77 5.18 10.99
N LYS A 716 7.92 5.66 11.39
CA LYS A 716 8.18 7.10 11.52
C LYS A 716 8.42 7.69 10.13
N MET A 717 7.66 8.73 9.78
CA MET A 717 7.83 9.41 8.51
C MET A 717 9.24 9.98 8.36
N VAL A 718 9.94 9.57 7.32
CA VAL A 718 11.25 10.08 6.92
C VAL A 718 11.19 10.49 5.45
N ILE A 719 11.60 11.71 5.14
CA ILE A 719 11.74 12.19 3.78
C ILE A 719 13.19 12.65 3.62
N SER A 720 13.95 12.00 2.76
CA SER A 720 15.36 12.31 2.51
C SER A 720 15.54 13.64 1.80
N VAL A 721 16.69 14.27 2.02
CA VAL A 721 17.07 15.50 1.29
C VAL A 721 17.08 15.24 -0.22
N VAL A 722 17.45 14.04 -0.64
CA VAL A 722 17.46 13.63 -2.05
C VAL A 722 16.06 13.65 -2.64
N SER A 723 15.03 13.16 -1.92
CA SER A 723 13.63 13.18 -2.37
C SER A 723 13.05 14.59 -2.46
N TYR A 724 13.44 15.51 -1.57
CA TYR A 724 13.10 16.93 -1.73
C TYR A 724 13.71 17.53 -3.01
N LEU A 725 14.99 17.22 -3.28
CA LEU A 725 15.68 17.71 -4.49
C LEU A 725 15.08 17.09 -5.77
N ILE A 726 14.80 15.79 -5.78
CA ILE A 726 14.16 15.10 -6.90
C ILE A 726 12.77 15.69 -7.16
N THR A 727 11.96 15.88 -6.12
CA THR A 727 10.63 16.49 -6.25
C THR A 727 10.72 17.89 -6.85
N ALA A 728 11.63 18.73 -6.36
CA ALA A 728 11.85 20.05 -6.90
C ALA A 728 12.32 20.00 -8.36
N ALA A 729 13.28 19.14 -8.68
CA ALA A 729 13.80 18.96 -10.04
C ALA A 729 12.73 18.46 -11.03
N LEU A 730 11.93 17.47 -10.65
CA LEU A 730 10.83 16.94 -11.45
C LEU A 730 9.74 18.00 -11.69
N THR A 731 9.33 18.72 -10.65
CA THR A 731 8.29 19.77 -10.74
C THR A 731 8.76 20.92 -11.61
N ILE A 732 9.98 21.40 -11.42
CA ILE A 732 10.58 22.48 -12.23
C ILE A 732 10.81 21.98 -13.68
N GLY A 733 11.36 20.78 -13.84
CA GLY A 733 11.61 20.17 -15.14
C GLY A 733 10.34 20.03 -15.98
N MET A 734 9.26 19.55 -15.36
CA MET A 734 7.92 19.46 -15.98
C MET A 734 7.42 20.84 -16.41
N SER A 735 7.53 21.85 -15.54
CA SER A 735 7.11 23.21 -15.83
C SER A 735 7.91 23.86 -16.97
N LEU A 736 9.22 23.65 -17.00
CA LEU A 736 10.10 24.08 -18.10
C LEU A 736 9.78 23.38 -19.41
N LEU A 737 9.58 22.06 -19.38
CA LEU A 737 9.21 21.27 -20.56
C LEU A 737 7.91 21.80 -21.18
N VAL A 738 6.89 22.03 -20.37
CA VAL A 738 5.63 22.58 -20.85
C VAL A 738 5.81 23.99 -21.37
N SER A 739 6.60 24.83 -20.69
CA SER A 739 6.90 26.19 -21.16
C SER A 739 7.57 26.19 -22.52
N LEU A 740 8.50 25.26 -22.77
CA LEU A 740 9.15 25.08 -24.08
C LEU A 740 8.16 24.63 -25.16
N LEU A 741 7.25 23.71 -24.82
CA LEU A 741 6.21 23.24 -25.76
C LEU A 741 5.26 24.38 -26.16
N VAL A 742 4.86 25.21 -25.19
CA VAL A 742 3.97 26.35 -25.43
C VAL A 742 4.71 27.47 -26.19
N ALA A 743 5.98 27.74 -25.83
CA ALA A 743 6.79 28.78 -26.49
C ALA A 743 7.02 28.50 -28.00
N ARG A 744 7.02 27.23 -28.43
CA ARG A 744 7.08 26.87 -29.85
C ARG A 744 5.94 27.48 -30.66
N LYS A 745 4.79 27.75 -30.06
CA LYS A 745 3.63 28.41 -30.69
C LYS A 745 3.91 29.88 -31.02
N ASN A 746 4.85 30.54 -30.32
CA ASN A 746 5.19 31.96 -30.56
C ASN A 746 5.70 32.18 -31.99
N LYS A 747 6.34 31.18 -32.62
CA LYS A 747 6.78 31.26 -34.03
C LYS A 747 5.62 31.44 -35.01
N LYS A 748 4.40 31.02 -34.64
CA LYS A 748 3.22 31.07 -35.51
C LYS A 748 2.34 32.32 -35.25
N ILE A 749 2.85 33.33 -34.52
CA ILE A 749 2.12 34.59 -34.30
C ILE A 749 2.15 35.43 -35.57
N ASP A 750 0.99 35.60 -36.21
CA ASP A 750 0.78 36.59 -37.25
C ASP A 750 0.52 37.97 -36.64
N MET A 751 1.47 38.88 -36.85
CA MET A 751 1.42 40.25 -36.32
C MET A 751 0.33 41.10 -36.95
N VAL A 752 0.03 40.86 -38.23
CA VAL A 752 -0.94 41.64 -39.00
C VAL A 752 -2.36 41.23 -38.57
N GLU A 753 -2.64 39.94 -38.51
CA GLU A 753 -3.93 39.41 -38.07
C GLU A 753 -4.23 39.75 -36.60
N ALA A 754 -3.18 39.68 -35.75
CA ALA A 754 -3.32 39.96 -34.31
C ALA A 754 -3.62 41.41 -33.98
N LEU A 755 -3.18 42.35 -34.80
CA LEU A 755 -3.34 43.79 -34.61
C LEU A 755 -4.48 44.41 -35.45
N LYS A 756 -4.92 43.76 -36.52
CA LYS A 756 -6.20 44.09 -37.18
C LYS A 756 -7.31 43.91 -36.15
N GLY A 757 -7.88 45.05 -35.74
CA GLY A 757 -9.05 45.02 -34.89
C GLY A 757 -10.14 44.20 -35.58
N GLN A 758 -10.92 43.45 -34.80
CA GLN A 758 -12.21 43.00 -35.32
C GLN A 758 -13.02 44.28 -35.55
N GLU A 759 -13.06 44.74 -36.78
CA GLU A 759 -14.09 45.67 -37.23
C GLU A 759 -15.48 45.05 -37.10
#